data_23dbdcdc8c846de2b85becceebd0274a
#
_entry.id   23dbdcdc8c846de2b85becceebd0274a
#
_cell.length_a   1.000
_cell.length_b   1.000
_cell.length_c   1.000
_cell.angle_alpha   90.00
_cell.angle_beta   90.00
_cell.angle_gamma   90.00
#
_symmetry.space_group_name_H-M   'P 1'
#
loop_
_entity.id
_entity.type
_entity.pdbx_description
1 polymer ?
#
loop_
_entity_poly.entity_id
_entity_poly.type
_entity_poly.pdbx_seq_one_letter_code
_entity_poly.pdbx_strand_id
1 'polypeptide(L)'
;MILMLLLVGSVALLLSIHPVKAPNGTLLYIYIRADGSIDPPDAPIHTTDNVTYRIFDNIINRSIIIERDNIILRGFNHIVQGNGSLKVGINLTGRTNVTIEDVRINGFYYGVLLNSSVDCKLYSNTMWKNFAGIWAEGSLRTEISHNNVSYNNFYGIRIYSGGNNELFCNTVWFNYYGINIWYSGADTLLDNNVSLNWATGILLHYSIGGTWLSNNNASSNGDYGILILESDTLKMNNNKASNNEHNFGVDGTTHRNFATLTIDTTNKVNGKPIYYVKGATDTTYSSDTNAGTIYLIDCNNVTVKDLNLTENGCGLFMLNTTKSRAENISVSRNTCGIDLRDSYNNTIVHSNVTNNQYGMRIEDSNETEVCQNTIINNQWGIFMNASRLNCIYRNLISHNSADGVQLQNSHNNTVIENTIAENGELFPFPEPFYFGIKLQNSENNTIYHNNFLDNGGQAEAISSDNNKWDNGWPSGGNYWSDHNNTDVDSDGIADQVYEIKNLNVDSYPLAGMFSALETPPYTVEIVCNSTIKHMNYYPTNNTIAITVSNSTSTQTHGFCRLTISHEVMTPPYNVTVDGKPVDYEIVFENETLSIIYFTYQHSTLEIVVIPENSTLMTMTLMLTLTSTFTLIKIIKKKRTQNP
;
A
#
# COMPACT_ATOMS: atom_id res chain seq x y z
N MET A 1 -13.97 -4.70 6.06
CA MET A 1 -14.83 -4.39 7.22
C MET A 1 -14.82 -2.90 7.61
N ILE A 2 -13.91 -2.10 7.10
CA ILE A 2 -13.85 -0.63 7.32
C ILE A 2 -14.86 0.12 6.43
N LEU A 3 -15.23 -0.42 5.28
CA LEU A 3 -16.20 0.19 4.35
C LEU A 3 -17.66 0.19 4.89
N MET A 4 -17.97 -0.60 5.89
CA MET A 4 -19.36 -0.71 6.44
C MET A 4 -19.67 0.26 7.58
N LEU A 5 -18.70 0.92 8.14
CA LEU A 5 -18.88 1.91 9.23
C LEU A 5 -19.09 3.35 8.74
N LEU A 6 -18.92 3.61 7.45
CA LEU A 6 -19.12 4.94 6.83
C LEU A 6 -20.57 5.19 6.36
N LEU A 7 -21.45 4.19 6.42
CA LEU A 7 -22.83 4.27 5.90
C LEU A 7 -23.89 4.67 6.94
N VAL A 8 -23.53 4.94 8.18
CA VAL A 8 -24.52 5.25 9.27
C VAL A 8 -24.66 6.76 9.57
N GLY A 9 -23.95 7.63 8.85
CA GLY A 9 -23.92 9.07 9.13
C GLY A 9 -24.85 9.97 8.31
N SER A 10 -25.62 9.46 7.35
CA SER A 10 -26.41 10.33 6.45
C SER A 10 -27.90 10.15 6.54
N VAL A 11 -28.47 10.28 7.74
CA VAL A 11 -29.88 10.66 7.85
C VAL A 11 -29.92 12.16 8.14
N ALA A 12 -30.05 12.96 7.09
CA ALA A 12 -30.37 14.37 7.19
C ALA A 12 -31.79 14.49 7.78
N LEU A 13 -31.86 14.62 9.10
CA LEU A 13 -33.07 15.09 9.74
C LEU A 13 -33.20 16.58 9.41
N LEU A 14 -33.98 16.89 8.40
CA LEU A 14 -34.60 18.21 8.19
C LEU A 14 -35.47 18.53 9.41
N LEU A 15 -34.84 18.97 10.47
CA LEU A 15 -35.57 19.56 11.59
C LEU A 15 -35.66 21.08 11.32
N SER A 16 -36.85 21.53 10.95
CA SER A 16 -37.20 22.94 11.05
C SER A 16 -36.89 23.43 12.45
N ILE A 17 -35.92 24.31 12.59
CA ILE A 17 -35.55 24.90 13.87
C ILE A 17 -36.66 25.89 14.25
N HIS A 18 -37.65 25.45 14.98
CA HIS A 18 -38.57 26.35 15.65
C HIS A 18 -37.94 26.78 16.99
N PRO A 19 -37.94 28.06 17.34
CA PRO A 19 -37.38 28.50 18.61
C PRO A 19 -38.17 27.91 19.76
N VAL A 20 -37.51 27.10 20.57
CA VAL A 20 -38.06 26.59 21.83
C VAL A 20 -37.79 27.65 22.90
N LYS A 21 -38.83 28.28 23.44
CA LYS A 21 -38.72 29.14 24.62
C LYS A 21 -38.31 28.28 25.83
N ALA A 22 -37.20 28.62 26.46
CA ALA A 22 -36.77 27.95 27.69
C ALA A 22 -37.79 28.20 28.83
N PRO A 23 -37.96 27.25 29.75
CA PRO A 23 -38.98 27.32 30.82
C PRO A 23 -38.81 28.49 31.80
N ASN A 24 -37.71 29.20 31.81
CA ASN A 24 -37.40 30.31 32.73
C ASN A 24 -37.02 31.61 32.02
N GLY A 25 -37.55 31.90 30.83
CA GLY A 25 -37.40 33.22 30.19
C GLY A 25 -36.05 33.57 29.61
N THR A 26 -35.06 32.66 29.62
CA THR A 26 -33.74 32.88 28.99
C THR A 26 -33.86 32.60 27.50
N LEU A 27 -33.82 33.64 26.67
CA LEU A 27 -33.78 33.49 25.21
C LEU A 27 -32.47 32.81 24.82
N LEU A 28 -32.55 31.64 24.15
CA LEU A 28 -31.37 30.89 23.66
C LEU A 28 -30.81 31.46 22.35
N TYR A 29 -31.50 32.38 21.71
CA TYR A 29 -31.15 32.90 20.40
C TYR A 29 -31.14 34.42 20.39
N ILE A 30 -30.21 34.96 19.57
CA ILE A 30 -30.15 36.37 19.20
C ILE A 30 -30.40 36.42 17.69
N TYR A 31 -31.36 37.20 17.27
CA TYR A 31 -31.68 37.35 15.85
C TYR A 31 -31.20 38.72 15.34
N ILE A 32 -30.57 38.71 14.18
CA ILE A 32 -30.45 39.88 13.33
C ILE A 32 -31.58 39.73 12.30
N ARG A 33 -32.67 40.42 12.52
CA ARG A 33 -33.94 40.27 11.78
C ARG A 33 -33.79 40.81 10.35
N ALA A 34 -34.68 40.42 9.46
CA ALA A 34 -34.70 40.84 8.08
C ALA A 34 -34.84 42.37 7.90
N ASP A 35 -35.55 43.04 8.85
CA ASP A 35 -35.68 44.50 8.88
C ASP A 35 -34.44 45.22 9.44
N GLY A 36 -33.45 44.49 9.94
CA GLY A 36 -32.24 45.03 10.52
C GLY A 36 -32.27 45.17 12.04
N SER A 37 -33.38 44.92 12.69
CA SER A 37 -33.50 44.96 14.18
C SER A 37 -32.73 43.79 14.82
N ILE A 38 -32.32 44.00 16.08
CA ILE A 38 -31.70 42.99 16.94
C ILE A 38 -32.74 42.51 17.95
N ASP A 39 -32.95 41.20 18.02
CA ASP A 39 -33.92 40.59 18.93
C ASP A 39 -33.27 39.49 19.79
N PRO A 40 -33.21 39.60 21.12
CA PRO A 40 -33.78 40.67 21.93
C PRO A 40 -32.98 41.99 21.85
N PRO A 41 -33.60 43.15 22.09
CA PRO A 41 -32.94 44.44 21.95
C PRO A 41 -31.81 44.69 22.93
N ASP A 42 -31.69 43.93 24.01
CA ASP A 42 -30.64 43.96 25.00
C ASP A 42 -29.45 43.03 24.67
N ALA A 43 -29.48 42.36 23.52
CA ALA A 43 -28.38 41.54 23.10
C ALA A 43 -27.08 42.37 22.94
N PRO A 44 -25.89 41.82 23.23
CA PRO A 44 -24.62 42.56 23.14
C PRO A 44 -24.17 42.72 21.69
N ILE A 45 -25.06 43.13 20.80
CA ILE A 45 -24.81 43.47 19.40
C ILE A 45 -25.38 44.84 19.12
N HIS A 46 -24.67 45.71 18.43
CA HIS A 46 -25.07 47.05 18.07
C HIS A 46 -24.86 47.35 16.58
N THR A 47 -25.76 48.09 16.00
CA THR A 47 -25.63 48.66 14.66
C THR A 47 -26.13 50.11 14.61
N THR A 48 -25.56 50.90 13.72
CA THR A 48 -25.98 52.29 13.46
C THR A 48 -26.50 52.48 12.03
N ASP A 49 -26.23 51.49 11.15
CA ASP A 49 -26.50 51.60 9.71
C ASP A 49 -27.33 50.39 9.17
N ASN A 50 -27.67 49.45 10.06
CA ASN A 50 -28.30 48.19 9.71
C ASN A 50 -27.54 47.34 8.64
N VAL A 51 -26.25 47.61 8.50
CA VAL A 51 -25.32 46.89 7.63
C VAL A 51 -24.18 46.30 8.43
N THR A 52 -23.56 47.11 9.30
CA THR A 52 -22.45 46.69 10.17
C THR A 52 -22.94 46.46 11.58
N TYR A 53 -22.92 45.20 12.00
CA TYR A 53 -23.30 44.77 13.35
C TYR A 53 -22.02 44.49 14.16
N ARG A 54 -21.91 45.05 15.35
CA ARG A 54 -20.73 44.92 16.20
C ARG A 54 -21.07 44.19 17.50
N ILE A 55 -20.39 43.10 17.79
CA ILE A 55 -20.45 42.46 19.09
C ILE A 55 -19.58 43.29 20.04
N PHE A 56 -20.14 43.75 21.14
CA PHE A 56 -19.45 44.61 22.10
C PHE A 56 -19.24 43.95 23.48
N ASP A 57 -19.74 42.75 23.68
CA ASP A 57 -19.49 41.90 24.87
C ASP A 57 -19.65 40.43 24.49
N ASN A 58 -19.15 39.52 25.34
CA ASN A 58 -19.25 38.09 25.13
C ASN A 58 -20.72 37.57 25.13
N ILE A 59 -21.01 36.67 24.22
CA ILE A 59 -22.32 36.04 24.09
C ILE A 59 -22.22 34.62 24.68
N ILE A 60 -22.84 34.40 25.82
CA ILE A 60 -22.73 33.13 26.53
C ILE A 60 -24.07 32.41 26.51
N ASN A 61 -24.06 31.10 26.18
CA ASN A 61 -25.21 30.21 26.09
C ASN A 61 -26.30 30.71 25.13
N ARG A 62 -25.94 31.45 24.10
CA ARG A 62 -26.86 31.91 23.05
C ARG A 62 -26.24 31.69 21.66
N SER A 63 -27.10 31.44 20.70
CA SER A 63 -26.77 31.37 19.27
C SER A 63 -27.12 32.68 18.55
N ILE A 64 -26.43 33.01 17.50
CA ILE A 64 -26.77 34.12 16.60
C ILE A 64 -27.42 33.57 15.34
N ILE A 65 -28.63 34.02 15.03
CA ILE A 65 -29.34 33.67 13.78
C ILE A 65 -29.45 34.91 12.91
N ILE A 66 -28.89 34.85 11.73
CA ILE A 66 -28.91 35.94 10.78
C ILE A 66 -30.05 35.71 9.78
N GLU A 67 -31.01 36.61 9.75
CA GLU A 67 -32.17 36.60 8.83
C GLU A 67 -32.05 37.68 7.73
N ARG A 68 -30.96 38.47 7.76
CA ARG A 68 -30.71 39.58 6.84
C ARG A 68 -29.51 39.32 5.95
N ASP A 69 -29.65 39.65 4.68
CA ASP A 69 -28.59 39.60 3.69
C ASP A 69 -27.78 40.92 3.65
N ASN A 70 -26.63 40.90 2.98
CA ASN A 70 -25.77 42.06 2.75
C ASN A 70 -25.32 42.77 4.04
N ILE A 71 -24.88 42.01 5.03
CA ILE A 71 -24.42 42.52 6.32
C ILE A 71 -23.03 42.03 6.68
N ILE A 72 -22.43 42.74 7.62
CA ILE A 72 -21.14 42.39 8.25
C ILE A 72 -21.37 42.25 9.76
N LEU A 73 -21.06 41.09 10.32
CA LEU A 73 -20.99 40.90 11.78
C LEU A 73 -19.53 40.90 12.22
N ARG A 74 -19.15 41.92 12.97
CA ARG A 74 -17.79 42.10 13.53
C ARG A 74 -17.72 41.71 14.99
N GLY A 75 -16.82 40.78 15.30
CA GLY A 75 -16.70 40.19 16.64
C GLY A 75 -15.78 40.94 17.58
N PHE A 76 -14.78 41.69 17.07
CA PHE A 76 -13.73 42.34 17.87
C PHE A 76 -13.09 41.37 18.90
N ASN A 77 -12.89 40.12 18.52
CA ASN A 77 -12.40 39.05 19.38
C ASN A 77 -13.34 38.66 20.56
N HIS A 78 -14.58 39.12 20.60
CA HIS A 78 -15.56 38.64 21.56
C HIS A 78 -15.93 37.20 21.31
N ILE A 79 -16.36 36.50 22.37
CA ILE A 79 -16.66 35.10 22.36
C ILE A 79 -18.16 34.87 22.18
N VAL A 80 -18.52 33.98 21.26
CA VAL A 80 -19.84 33.34 21.18
C VAL A 80 -19.66 31.92 21.69
N GLN A 81 -20.14 31.64 22.90
CA GLN A 81 -19.95 30.37 23.57
C GLN A 81 -21.27 29.66 23.83
N GLY A 82 -21.33 28.42 23.37
CA GLY A 82 -22.41 27.48 23.72
C GLY A 82 -22.11 26.71 24.99
N ASN A 83 -23.09 25.88 25.41
CA ASN A 83 -22.99 24.99 26.57
C ASN A 83 -22.93 23.50 26.17
N GLY A 84 -22.67 23.20 24.89
CA GLY A 84 -22.71 21.84 24.33
C GLY A 84 -24.10 21.35 23.92
N SER A 85 -25.19 21.98 24.35
CA SER A 85 -26.55 21.60 23.97
C SER A 85 -27.08 22.40 22.76
N LEU A 86 -26.52 23.58 22.48
CA LEU A 86 -26.91 24.39 21.33
C LEU A 86 -26.29 23.86 20.06
N LYS A 87 -27.11 23.76 18.99
CA LYS A 87 -26.68 23.17 17.75
C LYS A 87 -25.73 24.08 16.95
N VAL A 88 -25.95 25.40 16.92
CA VAL A 88 -25.24 26.32 16.05
C VAL A 88 -24.80 27.55 16.80
N GLY A 89 -23.54 27.96 16.62
CA GLY A 89 -23.03 29.23 17.14
C GLY A 89 -23.55 30.42 16.35
N ILE A 90 -23.22 30.47 15.05
CA ILE A 90 -23.72 31.48 14.12
C ILE A 90 -24.37 30.77 12.92
N ASN A 91 -25.63 31.05 12.66
CA ASN A 91 -26.43 30.44 11.60
C ASN A 91 -26.64 31.41 10.43
N LEU A 92 -26.16 31.01 9.24
CA LEU A 92 -26.26 31.74 7.97
C LEU A 92 -27.19 31.03 6.95
N THR A 93 -28.07 30.12 7.40
CA THR A 93 -28.91 29.34 6.50
C THR A 93 -29.69 30.22 5.52
N GLY A 94 -29.52 30.00 4.22
CA GLY A 94 -30.19 30.72 3.13
C GLY A 94 -29.76 32.19 2.99
N ARG A 95 -28.59 32.54 3.50
CA ARG A 95 -28.11 33.94 3.45
C ARG A 95 -27.25 34.22 2.23
N THR A 96 -27.31 35.46 1.79
CA THR A 96 -26.51 35.97 0.67
C THR A 96 -25.68 37.17 1.11
N ASN A 97 -24.39 37.18 0.71
CA ASN A 97 -23.47 38.30 0.93
C ASN A 97 -23.38 38.73 2.43
N VAL A 98 -23.18 37.75 3.31
CA VAL A 98 -22.97 37.98 4.74
C VAL A 98 -21.52 37.73 5.09
N THR A 99 -20.89 38.68 5.77
CA THR A 99 -19.52 38.55 6.30
C THR A 99 -19.54 38.36 7.81
N ILE A 100 -18.84 37.33 8.29
CA ILE A 100 -18.54 37.13 9.72
C ILE A 100 -17.03 37.32 9.90
N GLU A 101 -16.66 38.27 10.72
CA GLU A 101 -15.24 38.56 10.93
C GLU A 101 -14.89 38.75 12.40
N ASP A 102 -13.68 38.28 12.78
CA ASP A 102 -13.03 38.50 14.05
C ASP A 102 -13.88 38.04 15.28
N VAL A 103 -14.60 36.90 15.10
CA VAL A 103 -15.42 36.27 16.16
C VAL A 103 -14.70 35.02 16.70
N ARG A 104 -14.78 34.79 18.01
CA ARG A 104 -14.31 33.58 18.66
C ARG A 104 -15.50 32.68 19.03
N ILE A 105 -15.55 31.42 18.55
CA ILE A 105 -16.74 30.58 18.62
C ILE A 105 -16.42 29.20 19.20
N ASN A 106 -17.10 28.80 20.27
CA ASN A 106 -16.90 27.47 20.86
C ASN A 106 -18.13 26.89 21.57
N GLY A 107 -18.10 25.58 21.81
CA GLY A 107 -19.12 24.88 22.62
C GLY A 107 -20.43 24.60 21.88
N PHE A 108 -20.43 24.53 20.57
CA PHE A 108 -21.59 24.20 19.72
C PHE A 108 -21.39 22.88 18.96
N TYR A 109 -22.48 22.37 18.36
CA TYR A 109 -22.34 21.31 17.37
C TYR A 109 -21.69 21.90 16.08
N TYR A 110 -22.23 22.97 15.51
CA TYR A 110 -21.58 23.75 14.45
C TYR A 110 -21.16 25.12 14.98
N GLY A 111 -19.89 25.45 14.88
CA GLY A 111 -19.42 26.80 15.20
C GLY A 111 -20.11 27.84 14.30
N VAL A 112 -19.91 27.71 12.98
CA VAL A 112 -20.65 28.46 11.95
C VAL A 112 -21.31 27.47 11.00
N LEU A 113 -22.60 27.69 10.74
CA LEU A 113 -23.39 26.94 9.76
C LEU A 113 -23.76 27.81 8.57
N LEU A 114 -23.31 27.38 7.39
CA LEU A 114 -23.77 27.89 6.10
C LEU A 114 -24.54 26.77 5.41
N ASN A 115 -25.86 26.92 5.33
CA ASN A 115 -26.69 25.96 4.61
C ASN A 115 -27.42 26.70 3.47
N SER A 116 -27.18 26.29 2.23
CA SER A 116 -27.71 26.96 1.04
C SER A 116 -27.41 28.46 1.02
N SER A 117 -26.22 28.85 1.45
CA SER A 117 -25.75 30.22 1.54
C SER A 117 -24.91 30.58 0.31
N VAL A 118 -24.93 31.84 -0.07
CA VAL A 118 -24.29 32.29 -1.33
C VAL A 118 -23.49 33.56 -1.09
N ASP A 119 -22.30 33.65 -1.70
CA ASP A 119 -21.43 34.84 -1.61
C ASP A 119 -21.09 35.27 -0.17
N CYS A 120 -21.07 34.33 0.78
CA CYS A 120 -20.77 34.63 2.18
C CYS A 120 -19.27 34.59 2.44
N LYS A 121 -18.83 35.31 3.49
CA LYS A 121 -17.42 35.41 3.85
C LYS A 121 -17.21 35.15 5.35
N LEU A 122 -16.30 34.24 5.66
CA LEU A 122 -15.80 33.98 7.01
C LEU A 122 -14.32 34.40 7.08
N TYR A 123 -14.03 35.49 7.77
CA TYR A 123 -12.70 36.11 7.78
C TYR A 123 -12.15 36.27 9.19
N SER A 124 -10.92 35.80 9.42
CA SER A 124 -10.19 36.00 10.71
C SER A 124 -10.95 35.52 11.97
N ASN A 125 -11.79 34.49 11.86
CA ASN A 125 -12.50 33.93 13.00
C ASN A 125 -11.68 32.81 13.67
N THR A 126 -11.98 32.56 14.95
CA THR A 126 -11.40 31.42 15.69
C THR A 126 -12.50 30.48 16.16
N MET A 127 -12.47 29.21 15.73
CA MET A 127 -13.46 28.18 16.09
C MET A 127 -12.76 27.01 16.77
N TRP A 128 -13.19 26.69 18.01
CA TRP A 128 -12.62 25.57 18.76
C TRP A 128 -13.64 24.87 19.66
N LYS A 129 -13.39 23.60 19.98
CA LYS A 129 -14.27 22.78 20.84
C LYS A 129 -15.74 22.77 20.39
N ASN A 130 -15.95 22.71 19.07
CA ASN A 130 -17.24 22.40 18.47
C ASN A 130 -17.19 20.96 17.93
N PHE A 131 -18.30 20.39 17.47
CA PHE A 131 -18.27 19.18 16.67
C PHE A 131 -17.66 19.47 15.30
N ALA A 132 -18.10 20.52 14.63
CA ALA A 132 -17.45 21.08 13.45
C ALA A 132 -17.22 22.60 13.64
N GLY A 133 -16.02 23.07 13.27
CA GLY A 133 -15.73 24.51 13.34
C GLY A 133 -16.59 25.29 12.34
N ILE A 134 -16.48 24.93 11.06
CA ILE A 134 -17.27 25.47 9.94
C ILE A 134 -17.96 24.30 9.21
N TRP A 135 -19.26 24.42 9.00
CA TRP A 135 -20.05 23.52 8.19
C TRP A 135 -20.79 24.30 7.10
N ALA A 136 -20.38 24.06 5.84
CA ALA A 136 -21.02 24.64 4.67
C ALA A 136 -21.69 23.53 3.84
N GLU A 137 -23.00 23.57 3.71
CA GLU A 137 -23.81 22.59 2.98
C GLU A 137 -24.62 23.29 1.91
N GLY A 138 -24.54 22.81 0.66
CA GLY A 138 -25.23 23.42 -0.48
C GLY A 138 -24.84 24.88 -0.75
N SER A 139 -23.71 25.34 -0.18
CA SER A 139 -23.29 26.74 -0.24
C SER A 139 -22.37 27.00 -1.42
N LEU A 140 -22.51 28.17 -2.02
CA LEU A 140 -21.82 28.54 -3.25
C LEU A 140 -21.04 29.84 -3.09
N ARG A 141 -19.87 29.91 -3.71
CA ARG A 141 -19.02 31.09 -3.76
C ARG A 141 -18.74 31.67 -2.36
N THR A 142 -18.53 30.79 -1.40
CA THR A 142 -18.21 31.17 -0.02
C THR A 142 -16.71 31.35 0.12
N GLU A 143 -16.30 32.48 0.68
CA GLU A 143 -14.93 32.75 1.07
C GLU A 143 -14.70 32.35 2.54
N ILE A 144 -13.76 31.46 2.80
CA ILE A 144 -13.31 31.06 4.13
C ILE A 144 -11.82 31.34 4.22
N SER A 145 -11.46 32.44 4.91
CA SER A 145 -10.07 32.92 4.85
C SER A 145 -9.53 33.40 6.20
N HIS A 146 -8.24 33.15 6.44
CA HIS A 146 -7.51 33.59 7.64
C HIS A 146 -8.11 33.08 8.96
N ASN A 147 -8.93 32.02 8.95
CA ASN A 147 -9.53 31.50 10.15
C ASN A 147 -8.57 30.54 10.88
N ASN A 148 -8.67 30.52 12.21
CA ASN A 148 -8.03 29.54 13.07
C ASN A 148 -9.07 28.53 13.57
N VAL A 149 -9.00 27.29 13.09
CA VAL A 149 -10.01 26.26 13.33
C VAL A 149 -9.35 25.06 14.01
N SER A 150 -9.58 24.91 15.32
CA SER A 150 -8.81 23.95 16.08
C SER A 150 -9.60 23.21 17.16
N TYR A 151 -9.13 22.03 17.56
CA TYR A 151 -9.72 21.25 18.64
C TYR A 151 -11.23 20.98 18.48
N ASN A 152 -11.74 20.94 17.24
CA ASN A 152 -13.10 20.54 17.01
C ASN A 152 -13.17 19.00 16.95
N ASN A 153 -14.25 18.43 17.52
CA ASN A 153 -14.31 16.98 17.77
C ASN A 153 -14.28 16.13 16.50
N PHE A 154 -14.75 16.69 15.36
CA PHE A 154 -14.77 15.94 14.11
C PHE A 154 -14.21 16.74 12.95
N TYR A 155 -14.85 17.80 12.46
CA TYR A 155 -14.39 18.57 11.33
C TYR A 155 -13.82 19.93 11.74
N GLY A 156 -12.65 20.26 11.20
CA GLY A 156 -12.23 21.67 11.20
C GLY A 156 -13.14 22.47 10.26
N ILE A 157 -13.00 22.27 8.96
CA ILE A 157 -13.81 22.88 7.91
C ILE A 157 -14.42 21.78 7.05
N ARG A 158 -15.75 21.77 6.89
CA ARG A 158 -16.46 20.87 5.98
C ARG A 158 -17.24 21.64 4.94
N ILE A 159 -17.02 21.30 3.68
CA ILE A 159 -17.84 21.72 2.53
C ILE A 159 -18.57 20.47 2.03
N TYR A 160 -19.89 20.52 1.94
CA TYR A 160 -20.73 19.43 1.47
C TYR A 160 -21.71 19.91 0.42
N SER A 161 -21.74 19.25 -0.76
CA SER A 161 -22.69 19.55 -1.84
C SER A 161 -22.73 21.03 -2.26
N GLY A 162 -21.56 21.70 -2.27
CA GLY A 162 -21.41 23.10 -2.65
C GLY A 162 -20.68 23.28 -3.99
N GLY A 163 -20.06 24.46 -4.15
CA GLY A 163 -19.18 24.70 -5.30
C GLY A 163 -18.69 26.13 -5.42
N ASN A 164 -17.56 26.30 -6.14
CA ASN A 164 -16.88 27.57 -6.34
C ASN A 164 -16.52 28.28 -5.01
N ASN A 165 -16.23 27.52 -3.95
CA ASN A 165 -15.84 28.09 -2.69
C ASN A 165 -14.33 28.35 -2.68
N GLU A 166 -13.90 29.35 -1.93
CA GLU A 166 -12.49 29.74 -1.79
C GLU A 166 -12.05 29.60 -0.34
N LEU A 167 -11.10 28.70 -0.08
CA LEU A 167 -10.52 28.47 1.24
C LEU A 167 -9.04 28.89 1.17
N PHE A 168 -8.67 30.00 1.82
CA PHE A 168 -7.29 30.42 1.76
C PHE A 168 -6.73 30.97 3.07
N CYS A 169 -5.44 30.75 3.30
CA CYS A 169 -4.72 31.21 4.48
C CYS A 169 -5.35 30.75 5.81
N ASN A 170 -6.08 29.64 5.84
CA ASN A 170 -6.63 29.09 7.07
C ASN A 170 -5.59 28.25 7.79
N THR A 171 -5.61 28.29 9.13
CA THR A 171 -4.86 27.40 10.00
C THR A 171 -5.83 26.43 10.65
N VAL A 172 -5.70 25.12 10.31
CA VAL A 172 -6.65 24.08 10.70
C VAL A 172 -5.90 22.94 11.39
N TRP A 173 -6.10 22.78 12.70
CA TRP A 173 -5.24 21.90 13.48
C TRP A 173 -5.94 21.29 14.70
N PHE A 174 -5.49 20.09 15.13
CA PHE A 174 -6.08 19.31 16.21
C PHE A 174 -7.59 19.03 16.07
N ASN A 175 -8.09 18.90 14.86
CA ASN A 175 -9.42 18.37 14.60
C ASN A 175 -9.32 16.87 14.28
N TYR A 176 -10.43 16.13 14.14
CA TYR A 176 -10.36 14.78 13.62
C TYR A 176 -10.03 14.83 12.11
N TYR A 177 -10.84 15.49 11.28
CA TYR A 177 -10.49 15.88 9.91
C TYR A 177 -10.17 17.37 9.85
N GLY A 178 -9.12 17.74 9.10
CA GLY A 178 -8.77 19.14 8.90
C GLY A 178 -9.76 19.85 7.98
N ILE A 179 -9.54 19.81 6.67
CA ILE A 179 -10.44 20.32 5.62
C ILE A 179 -11.04 19.12 4.88
N ASN A 180 -12.36 19.02 4.87
CA ASN A 180 -13.09 17.96 4.21
C ASN A 180 -14.06 18.53 3.18
N ILE A 181 -13.83 18.21 1.90
CA ILE A 181 -14.68 18.62 0.77
C ILE A 181 -15.35 17.37 0.21
N TRP A 182 -16.69 17.34 0.18
CA TRP A 182 -17.44 16.20 -0.25
C TRP A 182 -18.61 16.61 -1.15
N TYR A 183 -18.72 16.01 -2.34
CA TYR A 183 -19.70 16.37 -3.38
C TYR A 183 -19.68 17.84 -3.76
N SER A 184 -18.54 18.49 -3.69
CA SER A 184 -18.37 19.91 -4.03
C SER A 184 -17.35 20.04 -5.15
N GLY A 185 -17.51 21.04 -6.01
CA GLY A 185 -16.63 21.18 -7.16
C GLY A 185 -16.30 22.61 -7.52
N ALA A 186 -15.24 22.76 -8.32
CA ALA A 186 -14.67 24.06 -8.66
C ALA A 186 -14.22 24.89 -7.43
N ASP A 187 -13.90 24.22 -6.34
CA ASP A 187 -13.41 24.89 -5.13
C ASP A 187 -11.91 25.23 -5.26
N THR A 188 -11.48 26.26 -4.58
CA THR A 188 -10.09 26.70 -4.56
C THR A 188 -9.53 26.65 -3.15
N LEU A 189 -8.44 25.91 -2.94
CA LEU A 189 -7.73 25.79 -1.66
C LEU A 189 -6.33 26.37 -1.85
N LEU A 190 -6.05 27.53 -1.23
CA LEU A 190 -4.79 28.24 -1.38
C LEU A 190 -4.14 28.53 -0.03
N ASP A 191 -2.83 28.31 0.09
CA ASP A 191 -2.03 28.74 1.23
C ASP A 191 -2.56 28.28 2.61
N ASN A 192 -3.35 27.20 2.68
CA ASN A 192 -3.84 26.70 3.96
C ASN A 192 -2.77 25.89 4.68
N ASN A 193 -2.69 26.06 6.00
CA ASN A 193 -1.87 25.25 6.89
C ASN A 193 -2.76 24.27 7.66
N VAL A 194 -2.69 22.98 7.32
CA VAL A 194 -3.55 21.93 7.84
C VAL A 194 -2.69 20.88 8.53
N SER A 195 -2.63 20.90 9.84
CA SER A 195 -1.65 20.11 10.57
C SER A 195 -2.18 19.52 11.87
N LEU A 196 -1.53 18.44 12.34
CA LEU A 196 -1.84 17.82 13.64
C LEU A 196 -3.29 17.39 13.80
N ASN A 197 -4.01 17.10 12.72
CA ASN A 197 -5.34 16.52 12.79
C ASN A 197 -5.24 15.00 12.99
N TRP A 198 -6.21 14.41 13.71
CA TRP A 198 -6.15 13.00 14.12
C TRP A 198 -6.31 12.01 12.95
N ALA A 199 -6.97 12.42 11.89
CA ALA A 199 -7.11 11.68 10.66
C ALA A 199 -6.51 12.47 9.48
N THR A 200 -7.24 12.60 8.38
CA THR A 200 -6.76 13.24 7.14
C THR A 200 -6.70 14.77 7.27
N GLY A 201 -5.61 15.37 6.81
CA GLY A 201 -5.46 16.82 6.75
C GLY A 201 -6.40 17.46 5.74
N ILE A 202 -6.25 17.18 4.44
CA ILE A 202 -7.12 17.64 3.35
C ILE A 202 -7.71 16.43 2.64
N LEU A 203 -9.02 16.26 2.71
CA LEU A 203 -9.78 15.21 2.05
C LEU A 203 -10.70 15.80 0.99
N LEU A 204 -10.52 15.36 -0.25
CA LEU A 204 -11.42 15.62 -1.39
C LEU A 204 -12.12 14.32 -1.74
N HIS A 205 -13.46 14.29 -1.69
CA HIS A 205 -14.24 13.11 -2.00
C HIS A 205 -15.41 13.47 -2.90
N TYR A 206 -15.52 12.83 -4.07
CA TYR A 206 -16.46 13.21 -5.13
C TYR A 206 -16.39 14.71 -5.48
N SER A 207 -15.17 15.27 -5.47
CA SER A 207 -14.95 16.65 -5.90
C SER A 207 -14.80 16.68 -7.42
N ILE A 208 -15.69 17.39 -8.08
CA ILE A 208 -15.77 17.43 -9.55
C ILE A 208 -15.77 18.87 -10.05
N GLY A 209 -15.43 19.08 -11.31
CA GLY A 209 -15.62 20.38 -11.96
C GLY A 209 -14.48 21.40 -11.77
N GLY A 210 -13.26 20.94 -11.50
CA GLY A 210 -12.10 21.82 -11.61
C GLY A 210 -11.57 22.37 -10.28
N THR A 211 -11.58 21.59 -9.24
CA THR A 211 -11.00 21.98 -7.93
C THR A 211 -9.50 22.23 -8.05
N TRP A 212 -9.02 23.30 -7.39
CA TRP A 212 -7.62 23.70 -7.43
C TRP A 212 -7.02 23.78 -6.04
N LEU A 213 -5.91 23.05 -5.84
CA LEU A 213 -5.09 23.09 -4.62
C LEU A 213 -3.72 23.70 -4.94
N SER A 214 -3.38 24.79 -4.26
CA SER A 214 -2.07 25.42 -4.45
C SER A 214 -1.47 25.91 -3.13
N ASN A 215 -0.16 25.72 -2.96
CA ASN A 215 0.62 26.18 -1.81
C ASN A 215 0.12 25.67 -0.44
N ASN A 216 -0.73 24.66 -0.36
CA ASN A 216 -1.18 24.14 0.93
C ASN A 216 -0.08 23.34 1.60
N ASN A 217 -0.01 23.45 2.93
CA ASN A 217 0.83 22.63 3.78
C ASN A 217 -0.06 21.68 4.59
N ALA A 218 0.03 20.38 4.34
CA ALA A 218 -0.69 19.33 5.07
C ALA A 218 0.34 18.44 5.78
N SER A 219 0.60 18.70 7.07
CA SER A 219 1.70 18.04 7.78
C SER A 219 1.32 17.51 9.15
N SER A 220 1.97 16.41 9.53
CA SER A 220 1.80 15.79 10.86
C SER A 220 0.36 15.43 11.19
N ASN A 221 -0.43 15.00 10.20
CA ASN A 221 -1.76 14.46 10.41
C ASN A 221 -1.68 12.94 10.64
N GLY A 222 -2.64 12.39 11.37
CA GLY A 222 -2.60 11.00 11.85
C GLY A 222 -2.89 9.94 10.78
N ASP A 223 -3.37 10.34 9.60
CA ASP A 223 -3.59 9.47 8.45
C ASP A 223 -3.01 10.15 7.20
N TYR A 224 -3.81 10.60 6.25
CA TYR A 224 -3.29 11.26 5.06
C TYR A 224 -3.02 12.75 5.27
N GLY A 225 -1.94 13.24 4.63
CA GLY A 225 -1.75 14.67 4.43
C GLY A 225 -2.80 15.22 3.46
N ILE A 226 -2.77 14.73 2.20
CA ILE A 226 -3.75 15.06 1.15
C ILE A 226 -4.26 13.75 0.55
N LEU A 227 -5.58 13.55 0.58
CA LEU A 227 -6.24 12.39 0.01
C LEU A 227 -7.34 12.82 -0.98
N ILE A 228 -7.29 12.25 -2.18
CA ILE A 228 -8.24 12.47 -3.27
C ILE A 228 -8.96 11.16 -3.55
N LEU A 229 -10.27 11.12 -3.31
CA LEU A 229 -11.11 9.95 -3.52
C LEU A 229 -12.20 10.24 -4.53
N GLU A 230 -12.42 9.34 -5.50
CA GLU A 230 -13.51 9.40 -6.47
C GLU A 230 -13.71 10.79 -7.09
N SER A 231 -12.64 11.56 -7.24
CA SER A 231 -12.67 12.95 -7.68
C SER A 231 -12.09 13.09 -9.08
N ASP A 232 -12.50 14.10 -9.81
CA ASP A 232 -12.02 14.34 -11.17
C ASP A 232 -11.73 15.81 -11.46
N THR A 233 -11.05 16.07 -12.58
CA THR A 233 -10.78 17.43 -13.10
C THR A 233 -10.14 18.33 -12.04
N LEU A 234 -9.14 17.83 -11.35
CA LEU A 234 -8.46 18.52 -10.25
C LEU A 234 -7.07 18.99 -10.68
N LYS A 235 -6.65 20.15 -10.17
CA LYS A 235 -5.30 20.68 -10.38
C LYS A 235 -4.57 20.90 -9.07
N MET A 236 -3.30 20.47 -9.01
CA MET A 236 -2.43 20.65 -7.84
C MET A 236 -1.07 21.21 -8.24
N ASN A 237 -0.59 22.20 -7.48
CA ASN A 237 0.77 22.73 -7.60
C ASN A 237 1.28 23.31 -6.26
N ASN A 238 2.58 23.20 -6.02
CA ASN A 238 3.27 23.73 -4.83
C ASN A 238 2.74 23.24 -3.47
N ASN A 239 1.94 22.17 -3.39
CA ASN A 239 1.48 21.66 -2.12
C ASN A 239 2.59 20.83 -1.45
N LYS A 240 2.59 20.83 -0.12
CA LYS A 240 3.52 20.08 0.71
C LYS A 240 2.74 19.17 1.65
N ALA A 241 3.07 17.89 1.65
CA ALA A 241 2.58 16.93 2.63
C ALA A 241 3.79 16.24 3.28
N SER A 242 3.88 16.28 4.60
CA SER A 242 5.04 15.73 5.30
C SER A 242 4.72 15.25 6.71
N ASN A 243 5.44 14.22 7.15
CA ASN A 243 5.30 13.63 8.48
C ASN A 243 3.85 13.17 8.80
N ASN A 244 3.08 12.80 7.80
CA ASN A 244 1.80 12.12 7.98
C ASN A 244 2.02 10.60 7.96
N GLU A 245 1.06 9.80 8.41
CA GLU A 245 1.15 8.35 8.19
C GLU A 245 1.27 8.05 6.69
N HIS A 246 0.42 8.70 5.89
CA HIS A 246 0.50 8.70 4.43
C HIS A 246 0.48 10.15 3.93
N ASN A 247 1.48 10.57 3.19
CA ASN A 247 1.56 11.99 2.80
C ASN A 247 0.57 12.34 1.69
N PHE A 248 0.42 11.48 0.68
CA PHE A 248 -0.42 11.75 -0.48
C PHE A 248 -1.07 10.46 -0.99
N GLY A 249 -2.34 10.54 -1.38
CA GLY A 249 -3.06 9.44 -1.99
C GLY A 249 -4.09 9.91 -3.01
N VAL A 250 -4.24 9.11 -4.07
CA VAL A 250 -5.34 9.19 -5.05
C VAL A 250 -5.94 7.80 -5.16
N ASP A 251 -7.27 7.70 -5.02
CA ASP A 251 -7.99 6.47 -5.27
C ASP A 251 -9.35 6.74 -5.92
N GLY A 252 -9.83 5.77 -6.67
CA GLY A 252 -11.10 5.86 -7.39
C GLY A 252 -11.41 4.58 -8.14
N THR A 253 -12.68 4.45 -8.55
CA THR A 253 -13.21 3.26 -9.22
C THR A 253 -13.23 3.39 -10.75
N THR A 254 -13.00 4.57 -11.29
CA THR A 254 -13.03 4.82 -12.73
C THR A 254 -11.71 5.38 -13.23
N HIS A 255 -11.33 5.05 -14.46
CA HIS A 255 -10.17 5.63 -15.13
C HIS A 255 -10.19 7.17 -15.10
N ARG A 256 -11.38 7.79 -15.22
CA ARG A 256 -11.57 9.23 -15.18
C ARG A 256 -11.05 9.87 -13.88
N ASN A 257 -11.20 9.20 -12.73
CA ASN A 257 -10.71 9.69 -11.44
C ASN A 257 -9.21 9.94 -11.42
N PHE A 258 -8.47 9.32 -12.33
CA PHE A 258 -7.02 9.47 -12.44
C PHE A 258 -6.63 10.29 -13.67
N ALA A 259 -7.20 10.01 -14.84
CA ALA A 259 -6.76 10.59 -16.11
C ALA A 259 -7.00 12.10 -16.22
N THR A 260 -8.00 12.62 -15.50
CA THR A 260 -8.34 14.07 -15.55
C THR A 260 -7.59 14.92 -14.53
N LEU A 261 -6.86 14.30 -13.60
CA LEU A 261 -6.06 15.05 -12.61
C LEU A 261 -4.81 15.66 -13.26
N THR A 262 -4.42 16.83 -12.78
CA THR A 262 -3.19 17.51 -13.18
C THR A 262 -2.38 17.84 -11.93
N ILE A 263 -1.32 17.07 -11.67
CA ILE A 263 -0.48 17.18 -10.48
C ILE A 263 0.96 17.30 -10.95
N ASP A 264 1.56 18.44 -10.75
CA ASP A 264 2.93 18.68 -11.20
C ASP A 264 3.98 18.35 -10.12
N THR A 265 5.24 18.33 -10.51
CA THR A 265 6.38 17.97 -9.65
C THR A 265 6.74 19.05 -8.61
N THR A 266 6.05 20.18 -8.60
CA THR A 266 6.20 21.18 -7.53
C THR A 266 5.53 20.73 -6.23
N ASN A 267 4.58 19.78 -6.32
CA ASN A 267 3.99 19.13 -5.16
C ASN A 267 5.00 18.18 -4.51
N LYS A 268 5.10 18.21 -3.19
CA LYS A 268 6.12 17.48 -2.44
C LYS A 268 5.52 16.58 -1.36
N VAL A 269 6.06 15.36 -1.24
CA VAL A 269 5.85 14.45 -0.12
C VAL A 269 7.19 14.25 0.61
N ASN A 270 7.26 14.61 1.89
CA ASN A 270 8.52 14.61 2.66
C ASN A 270 9.68 15.29 1.91
N GLY A 271 9.39 16.40 1.22
CA GLY A 271 10.37 17.16 0.46
C GLY A 271 10.70 16.60 -0.94
N LYS A 272 10.27 15.39 -1.29
CA LYS A 272 10.48 14.76 -2.59
C LYS A 272 9.31 15.05 -3.54
N PRO A 273 9.54 15.22 -4.86
CA PRO A 273 8.47 15.51 -5.82
C PRO A 273 7.49 14.34 -5.99
N ILE A 274 6.23 14.69 -6.26
CA ILE A 274 5.22 13.75 -6.76
C ILE A 274 5.36 13.69 -8.28
N TYR A 275 5.54 12.49 -8.83
CA TYR A 275 5.49 12.27 -10.27
C TYR A 275 4.13 11.68 -10.65
N TYR A 276 3.26 12.51 -11.21
CA TYR A 276 1.97 12.11 -11.75
C TYR A 276 2.04 12.18 -13.28
N VAL A 277 2.36 11.05 -13.89
CA VAL A 277 2.77 10.95 -15.30
C VAL A 277 1.61 10.39 -16.12
N LYS A 278 1.29 11.04 -17.23
CA LYS A 278 0.24 10.61 -18.14
C LYS A 278 0.75 10.46 -19.57
N GLY A 279 0.45 9.31 -20.21
CA GLY A 279 0.75 9.07 -21.61
C GLY A 279 2.24 9.03 -21.97
N ALA A 280 3.11 8.78 -21.00
CA ALA A 280 4.54 8.67 -21.26
C ALA A 280 4.85 7.37 -22.02
N THR A 281 5.80 7.46 -22.93
CA THR A 281 6.34 6.32 -23.68
C THR A 281 7.85 6.34 -23.66
N ASP A 282 8.46 5.15 -23.67
CA ASP A 282 9.91 4.97 -23.81
C ASP A 282 10.75 5.83 -22.84
N THR A 283 10.28 5.99 -21.60
CA THR A 283 10.85 6.92 -20.62
C THR A 283 11.33 6.17 -19.38
N THR A 284 12.43 6.64 -18.77
CA THR A 284 12.96 6.09 -17.51
C THR A 284 12.87 7.13 -16.39
N TYR A 285 12.33 6.73 -15.24
CA TYR A 285 12.34 7.47 -13.98
C TYR A 285 13.27 6.74 -13.01
N SER A 286 14.39 7.35 -12.71
CA SER A 286 15.44 6.75 -11.86
C SER A 286 15.77 7.62 -10.65
N SER A 287 16.82 7.26 -9.91
CA SER A 287 17.30 7.99 -8.73
C SER A 287 17.45 9.50 -8.94
N ASP A 288 17.76 9.95 -10.16
CA ASP A 288 17.91 11.37 -10.50
C ASP A 288 16.63 12.17 -10.32
N THR A 289 15.48 11.52 -10.42
CA THR A 289 14.18 12.15 -10.20
C THR A 289 13.92 12.46 -8.73
N ASN A 290 14.56 11.73 -7.81
CA ASN A 290 14.32 11.77 -6.37
C ASN A 290 12.82 11.72 -6.01
N ALA A 291 12.03 10.95 -6.76
CA ALA A 291 10.59 10.87 -6.58
C ALA A 291 10.21 10.40 -5.17
N GLY A 292 9.14 10.96 -4.61
CA GLY A 292 8.54 10.51 -3.36
C GLY A 292 7.43 9.48 -3.57
N THR A 293 6.71 9.58 -4.69
CA THR A 293 5.73 8.63 -5.20
C THR A 293 5.59 8.81 -6.71
N ILE A 294 5.20 7.76 -7.41
CA ILE A 294 5.00 7.77 -8.87
C ILE A 294 3.64 7.17 -9.23
N TYR A 295 2.89 7.89 -10.04
CA TYR A 295 1.67 7.46 -10.70
C TYR A 295 1.90 7.45 -12.20
N LEU A 296 1.73 6.29 -12.84
CA LEU A 296 1.79 6.09 -14.29
C LEU A 296 0.38 5.84 -14.81
N ILE A 297 -0.14 6.75 -15.61
CA ILE A 297 -1.49 6.69 -16.17
C ILE A 297 -1.39 6.67 -17.70
N ASP A 298 -1.99 5.68 -18.36
CA ASP A 298 -1.96 5.55 -19.82
C ASP A 298 -0.53 5.51 -20.40
N CYS A 299 0.40 4.86 -19.71
CA CYS A 299 1.82 4.84 -20.09
C CYS A 299 2.21 3.55 -20.84
N ASN A 300 3.26 3.63 -21.65
CA ASN A 300 3.77 2.47 -22.38
C ASN A 300 5.30 2.45 -22.37
N ASN A 301 5.90 1.29 -22.12
CA ASN A 301 7.35 1.09 -22.10
C ASN A 301 8.09 2.09 -21.19
N VAL A 302 7.58 2.25 -19.96
CA VAL A 302 8.17 3.13 -18.95
C VAL A 302 8.96 2.29 -17.94
N THR A 303 10.17 2.72 -17.61
CA THR A 303 10.98 2.09 -16.57
C THR A 303 11.03 2.98 -15.33
N VAL A 304 10.70 2.40 -14.16
CA VAL A 304 10.86 3.02 -12.84
C VAL A 304 11.92 2.23 -12.08
N LYS A 305 13.04 2.86 -11.72
CA LYS A 305 14.13 2.12 -11.08
C LYS A 305 14.93 2.92 -10.06
N ASP A 306 15.61 2.18 -9.17
CA ASP A 306 16.58 2.73 -8.20
C ASP A 306 15.97 3.83 -7.30
N LEU A 307 14.73 3.67 -6.87
CA LEU A 307 13.98 4.65 -6.08
C LEU A 307 13.53 4.10 -4.73
N ASN A 308 13.36 5.03 -3.78
CA ASN A 308 12.78 4.76 -2.47
C ASN A 308 11.49 5.57 -2.28
N LEU A 309 10.33 4.88 -2.33
CA LEU A 309 8.98 5.45 -2.37
C LEU A 309 8.23 5.07 -1.08
N THR A 310 8.06 6.03 -0.18
CA THR A 310 7.59 5.73 1.19
C THR A 310 6.54 6.69 1.71
N GLU A 311 5.68 6.17 2.62
CA GLU A 311 4.73 6.96 3.40
C GLU A 311 3.70 7.70 2.54
N ASN A 312 3.12 6.96 1.58
CA ASN A 312 2.08 7.46 0.69
C ASN A 312 0.91 6.47 0.56
N GLY A 313 -0.16 6.85 -0.09
CA GLY A 313 -1.23 5.93 -0.48
C GLY A 313 -0.70 4.81 -1.37
N CYS A 314 0.03 5.18 -2.43
CA CYS A 314 0.80 4.22 -3.23
C CYS A 314 2.25 4.66 -3.31
N GLY A 315 3.18 3.69 -3.26
CA GLY A 315 4.58 3.93 -3.63
C GLY A 315 4.68 4.11 -5.16
N LEU A 316 4.30 3.09 -5.90
CA LEU A 316 4.16 3.10 -7.36
C LEU A 316 2.73 2.67 -7.74
N PHE A 317 2.06 3.50 -8.52
CA PHE A 317 0.73 3.22 -9.08
C PHE A 317 0.79 3.17 -10.61
N MET A 318 0.18 2.16 -11.22
CA MET A 318 0.16 1.93 -12.66
C MET A 318 -1.28 1.66 -13.10
N LEU A 319 -1.87 2.55 -13.89
CA LEU A 319 -3.21 2.40 -14.45
C LEU A 319 -3.17 2.46 -15.97
N ASN A 320 -3.81 1.48 -16.63
CA ASN A 320 -3.82 1.37 -18.09
C ASN A 320 -2.38 1.50 -18.67
N THR A 321 -1.41 0.89 -17.98
CA THR A 321 0.02 1.00 -18.29
C THR A 321 0.52 -0.34 -18.82
N THR A 322 1.30 -0.28 -19.89
CA THR A 322 1.70 -1.50 -20.62
C THR A 322 3.20 -1.56 -20.87
N LYS A 323 3.75 -2.80 -20.97
CA LYS A 323 5.16 -3.09 -21.28
C LYS A 323 6.16 -2.30 -20.43
N SER A 324 5.76 -1.96 -19.21
CA SER A 324 6.54 -1.12 -18.32
C SER A 324 7.22 -1.95 -17.23
N ARG A 325 8.26 -1.39 -16.63
CA ARG A 325 9.13 -2.12 -15.71
C ARG A 325 9.38 -1.36 -14.42
N ALA A 326 9.16 -2.01 -13.30
CA ALA A 326 9.62 -1.56 -11.99
C ALA A 326 10.82 -2.42 -11.56
N GLU A 327 11.98 -1.81 -11.35
CA GLU A 327 13.22 -2.52 -11.10
C GLU A 327 14.03 -1.89 -9.96
N ASN A 328 14.49 -2.72 -9.03
CA ASN A 328 15.35 -2.29 -7.93
C ASN A 328 14.77 -1.08 -7.16
N ILE A 329 13.45 -1.09 -6.91
CA ILE A 329 12.79 -0.07 -6.09
C ILE A 329 12.54 -0.58 -4.67
N SER A 330 12.62 0.33 -3.71
CA SER A 330 12.22 0.07 -2.32
C SER A 330 10.93 0.81 -2.02
N VAL A 331 9.88 0.08 -1.64
CA VAL A 331 8.57 0.66 -1.34
C VAL A 331 8.12 0.24 0.06
N SER A 332 7.85 1.21 0.92
CA SER A 332 7.51 0.87 2.31
C SER A 332 6.62 1.90 2.99
N ARG A 333 5.86 1.43 3.99
CA ARG A 333 4.93 2.26 4.78
C ARG A 333 3.94 3.03 3.89
N ASN A 334 3.45 2.34 2.84
CA ASN A 334 2.37 2.85 1.99
C ASN A 334 1.08 2.06 2.29
N THR A 335 -0.08 2.58 1.92
CA THR A 335 -1.30 1.78 1.88
C THR A 335 -1.13 0.67 0.85
N CYS A 336 -0.60 0.98 -0.34
CA CYS A 336 -0.18 -0.01 -1.31
C CYS A 336 1.26 0.25 -1.76
N GLY A 337 2.13 -0.76 -1.66
CA GLY A 337 3.52 -0.63 -2.11
C GLY A 337 3.56 -0.40 -3.62
N ILE A 338 3.08 -1.37 -4.39
CA ILE A 338 2.95 -1.34 -5.86
C ILE A 338 1.53 -1.72 -6.23
N ASP A 339 0.83 -0.87 -6.98
CA ASP A 339 -0.56 -1.06 -7.38
C ASP A 339 -0.69 -1.00 -8.91
N LEU A 340 -1.14 -2.10 -9.52
CA LEU A 340 -1.43 -2.21 -10.94
C LEU A 340 -2.93 -2.37 -11.14
N ARG A 341 -3.52 -1.54 -11.98
CA ARG A 341 -4.93 -1.63 -12.38
C ARG A 341 -5.09 -1.51 -13.89
N ASP A 342 -5.97 -2.30 -14.49
CA ASP A 342 -6.24 -2.29 -15.93
C ASP A 342 -4.96 -2.32 -16.79
N SER A 343 -3.92 -3.01 -16.35
CA SER A 343 -2.56 -2.94 -16.89
C SER A 343 -2.14 -4.25 -17.53
N TYR A 344 -1.20 -4.19 -18.50
CA TYR A 344 -0.89 -5.35 -19.32
C TYR A 344 0.61 -5.46 -19.63
N ASN A 345 1.17 -6.69 -19.55
CA ASN A 345 2.54 -7.02 -19.92
C ASN A 345 3.58 -6.12 -19.22
N ASN A 346 3.49 -6.04 -17.89
CA ASN A 346 4.43 -5.29 -17.07
C ASN A 346 5.35 -6.23 -16.30
N THR A 347 6.50 -5.72 -15.85
CA THR A 347 7.47 -6.49 -15.07
C THR A 347 7.81 -5.77 -13.77
N ILE A 348 7.75 -6.49 -12.63
CA ILE A 348 8.20 -6.01 -11.33
C ILE A 348 9.32 -6.93 -10.85
N VAL A 349 10.52 -6.40 -10.71
CA VAL A 349 11.70 -7.24 -10.48
C VAL A 349 12.72 -6.60 -9.53
N HIS A 350 13.46 -7.44 -8.79
CA HIS A 350 14.54 -7.07 -7.87
C HIS A 350 14.15 -5.97 -6.87
N SER A 351 12.88 -5.90 -6.49
CA SER A 351 12.35 -4.84 -5.65
C SER A 351 12.12 -5.31 -4.22
N ASN A 352 12.24 -4.38 -3.27
CA ASN A 352 12.01 -4.61 -1.85
C ASN A 352 10.71 -3.93 -1.42
N VAL A 353 9.71 -4.74 -1.06
CA VAL A 353 8.34 -4.31 -0.76
C VAL A 353 8.01 -4.65 0.69
N THR A 354 8.04 -3.65 1.58
CA THR A 354 8.00 -3.94 3.02
C THR A 354 7.10 -2.98 3.82
N ASN A 355 6.45 -3.53 4.86
CA ASN A 355 5.68 -2.71 5.81
C ASN A 355 4.58 -1.87 5.14
N ASN A 356 3.91 -2.39 4.12
CA ASN A 356 2.74 -1.79 3.50
C ASN A 356 1.46 -2.51 3.96
N GLN A 357 0.29 -1.92 3.78
CA GLN A 357 -0.96 -2.65 3.97
C GLN A 357 -1.09 -3.71 2.87
N TYR A 358 -0.99 -3.34 1.60
CA TYR A 358 -0.78 -4.27 0.49
C TYR A 358 0.66 -4.14 0.01
N GLY A 359 1.42 -5.24 0.01
CA GLY A 359 2.74 -5.25 -0.62
C GLY A 359 2.61 -4.94 -2.11
N MET A 360 1.90 -5.80 -2.83
CA MET A 360 1.52 -5.61 -4.23
C MET A 360 0.03 -5.86 -4.41
N ARG A 361 -0.65 -5.03 -5.19
CA ARG A 361 -2.03 -5.20 -5.62
C ARG A 361 -2.08 -5.21 -7.15
N ILE A 362 -2.71 -6.24 -7.72
CA ILE A 362 -2.82 -6.44 -9.17
C ILE A 362 -4.30 -6.68 -9.47
N GLU A 363 -4.98 -5.69 -10.02
CA GLU A 363 -6.41 -5.72 -10.29
C GLU A 363 -6.66 -5.52 -11.79
N ASP A 364 -7.54 -6.35 -12.38
CA ASP A 364 -7.89 -6.33 -13.81
C ASP A 364 -6.65 -6.27 -14.73
N SER A 365 -5.52 -6.88 -14.30
CA SER A 365 -4.22 -6.75 -14.95
C SER A 365 -3.67 -8.12 -15.36
N ASN A 366 -3.14 -8.17 -16.58
CA ASN A 366 -2.77 -9.44 -17.21
C ASN A 366 -1.33 -9.44 -17.72
N GLU A 367 -0.77 -10.65 -17.90
CA GLU A 367 0.58 -10.88 -18.42
C GLU A 367 1.67 -10.09 -17.67
N THR A 368 1.46 -9.91 -16.37
CA THR A 368 2.44 -9.24 -15.50
C THR A 368 3.41 -10.27 -14.94
N GLU A 369 4.69 -9.96 -15.00
CA GLU A 369 5.75 -10.73 -14.37
C GLU A 369 6.16 -10.09 -13.02
N VAL A 370 6.08 -10.88 -11.95
CA VAL A 370 6.54 -10.50 -10.61
C VAL A 370 7.65 -11.46 -10.22
N CYS A 371 8.91 -11.03 -10.29
CA CYS A 371 10.02 -11.95 -10.11
C CYS A 371 11.19 -11.38 -9.30
N GLN A 372 11.85 -12.26 -8.57
CA GLN A 372 13.06 -11.95 -7.79
C GLN A 372 12.89 -10.76 -6.84
N ASN A 373 11.70 -10.58 -6.28
CA ASN A 373 11.40 -9.54 -5.31
C ASN A 373 11.45 -10.10 -3.88
N THR A 374 11.67 -9.21 -2.92
CA THR A 374 11.51 -9.45 -1.50
C THR A 374 10.27 -8.73 -0.99
N ILE A 375 9.23 -9.50 -0.59
CA ILE A 375 7.90 -8.98 -0.21
C ILE A 375 7.62 -9.42 1.23
N ILE A 376 7.98 -8.58 2.19
CA ILE A 376 8.01 -9.00 3.61
C ILE A 376 7.38 -7.97 4.55
N ASN A 377 6.83 -8.46 5.67
CA ASN A 377 6.26 -7.61 6.72
C ASN A 377 5.12 -6.70 6.23
N ASN A 378 4.37 -7.09 5.19
CA ASN A 378 3.17 -6.38 4.78
C ASN A 378 1.94 -6.99 5.48
N GLN A 379 0.77 -6.35 5.40
CA GLN A 379 -0.44 -7.03 5.83
C GLN A 379 -0.80 -8.13 4.81
N TRP A 380 -0.95 -7.81 3.53
CA TRP A 380 -1.00 -8.79 2.44
C TRP A 380 0.27 -8.72 1.60
N GLY A 381 0.85 -9.90 1.25
CA GLY A 381 2.04 -9.95 0.40
C GLY A 381 1.70 -9.52 -1.04
N ILE A 382 1.09 -10.41 -1.82
CA ILE A 382 0.57 -10.16 -3.18
C ILE A 382 -0.93 -10.43 -3.18
N PHE A 383 -1.72 -9.43 -3.48
CA PHE A 383 -3.16 -9.54 -3.71
C PHE A 383 -3.48 -9.36 -5.19
N MET A 384 -4.09 -10.37 -5.79
CA MET A 384 -4.49 -10.37 -7.19
C MET A 384 -6.00 -10.55 -7.31
N ASN A 385 -6.67 -9.67 -8.06
CA ASN A 385 -8.11 -9.76 -8.30
C ASN A 385 -8.43 -9.59 -9.78
N ALA A 386 -9.36 -10.39 -10.30
CA ALA A 386 -9.84 -10.35 -11.69
C ALA A 386 -8.72 -10.36 -12.75
N SER A 387 -7.59 -11.02 -12.46
CA SER A 387 -6.36 -10.94 -13.25
C SER A 387 -5.95 -12.32 -13.77
N ARG A 388 -5.32 -12.36 -14.94
CA ARG A 388 -4.99 -13.64 -15.62
C ARG A 388 -3.68 -13.60 -16.36
N LEU A 389 -3.11 -14.80 -16.62
CA LEU A 389 -1.87 -14.99 -17.36
C LEU A 389 -0.66 -14.27 -16.72
N ASN A 390 -0.72 -14.00 -15.42
CA ASN A 390 0.40 -13.42 -14.70
C ASN A 390 1.34 -14.52 -14.22
N CYS A 391 2.63 -14.17 -14.07
CA CYS A 391 3.65 -15.07 -13.59
C CYS A 391 4.33 -14.51 -12.33
N ILE A 392 4.22 -15.22 -11.21
CA ILE A 392 4.86 -14.90 -9.93
C ILE A 392 5.95 -15.93 -9.71
N TYR A 393 7.23 -15.53 -9.81
CA TYR A 393 8.29 -16.53 -9.71
C TYR A 393 9.56 -16.01 -9.02
N ARG A 394 10.23 -16.92 -8.30
CA ARG A 394 11.51 -16.64 -7.59
C ARG A 394 11.46 -15.48 -6.63
N ASN A 395 10.30 -15.22 -6.00
CA ASN A 395 10.17 -14.20 -4.97
C ASN A 395 10.36 -14.82 -3.58
N LEU A 396 10.85 -14.00 -2.65
CA LEU A 396 10.74 -14.25 -1.22
C LEU A 396 9.51 -13.51 -0.69
N ILE A 397 8.49 -14.24 -0.27
CA ILE A 397 7.22 -13.71 0.23
C ILE A 397 7.04 -14.19 1.67
N SER A 398 7.35 -13.36 2.66
CA SER A 398 7.39 -13.85 4.03
C SER A 398 6.98 -12.84 5.09
N HIS A 399 6.58 -13.36 6.27
CA HIS A 399 6.20 -12.55 7.42
C HIS A 399 5.09 -11.52 7.12
N ASN A 400 4.22 -11.80 6.12
CA ASN A 400 3.06 -10.96 5.89
C ASN A 400 1.95 -11.41 6.85
N SER A 401 1.31 -10.46 7.55
CA SER A 401 0.38 -10.80 8.64
C SER A 401 -0.95 -11.42 8.17
N ALA A 402 -1.29 -11.26 6.90
CA ALA A 402 -2.37 -11.99 6.22
C ALA A 402 -1.79 -12.96 5.19
N ASP A 403 -2.48 -13.17 4.06
CA ASP A 403 -2.03 -14.14 3.05
C ASP A 403 -0.72 -13.70 2.36
N GLY A 404 0.18 -14.66 2.13
CA GLY A 404 1.39 -14.42 1.33
C GLY A 404 1.04 -14.08 -0.11
N VAL A 405 0.25 -14.93 -0.76
CA VAL A 405 -0.32 -14.73 -2.11
C VAL A 405 -1.82 -15.00 -2.07
N GLN A 406 -2.63 -14.05 -2.47
CA GLN A 406 -4.08 -14.24 -2.62
C GLN A 406 -4.49 -14.03 -4.08
N LEU A 407 -5.12 -15.05 -4.67
CA LEU A 407 -5.76 -15.01 -5.99
C LEU A 407 -7.27 -14.98 -5.79
N GLN A 408 -7.93 -13.90 -6.22
CA GLN A 408 -9.38 -13.75 -6.16
C GLN A 408 -9.93 -13.51 -7.57
N ASN A 409 -10.90 -14.31 -8.01
CA ASN A 409 -11.45 -14.24 -9.38
C ASN A 409 -10.36 -14.23 -10.47
N SER A 410 -9.22 -14.89 -10.21
CA SER A 410 -8.00 -14.79 -11.02
C SER A 410 -7.62 -16.15 -11.59
N HIS A 411 -7.52 -16.24 -12.92
CA HIS A 411 -7.45 -17.50 -13.64
C HIS A 411 -6.21 -17.58 -14.53
N ASN A 412 -5.76 -18.81 -14.80
CA ASN A 412 -4.63 -19.08 -15.70
C ASN A 412 -3.33 -18.36 -15.29
N ASN A 413 -3.09 -18.15 -14.01
CA ASN A 413 -1.86 -17.57 -13.51
C ASN A 413 -0.87 -18.68 -13.14
N THR A 414 0.42 -18.32 -13.11
CA THR A 414 1.51 -19.22 -12.76
C THR A 414 2.22 -18.70 -11.51
N VAL A 415 2.37 -19.57 -10.50
CA VAL A 415 3.08 -19.27 -9.24
C VAL A 415 4.13 -20.36 -9.05
N ILE A 416 5.41 -20.06 -9.33
CA ILE A 416 6.47 -21.07 -9.36
C ILE A 416 7.76 -20.58 -8.72
N GLU A 417 8.53 -21.52 -8.16
CA GLU A 417 9.90 -21.24 -7.66
C GLU A 417 9.96 -20.13 -6.58
N ASN A 418 8.86 -19.85 -5.87
CA ASN A 418 8.86 -18.88 -4.79
C ASN A 418 9.17 -19.54 -3.44
N THR A 419 9.74 -18.78 -2.54
CA THR A 419 9.76 -19.10 -1.11
C THR A 419 8.67 -18.30 -0.41
N ILE A 420 7.62 -19.00 0.06
CA ILE A 420 6.44 -18.44 0.71
C ILE A 420 6.45 -18.91 2.17
N ALA A 421 6.89 -18.05 3.09
CA ALA A 421 7.27 -18.46 4.43
C ALA A 421 6.68 -17.57 5.52
N GLU A 422 6.24 -18.18 6.62
CA GLU A 422 5.82 -17.45 7.83
C GLU A 422 4.79 -16.35 7.56
N ASN A 423 3.87 -16.59 6.60
CA ASN A 423 2.76 -15.70 6.33
C ASN A 423 1.52 -16.15 7.12
N GLY A 424 0.64 -15.21 7.44
CA GLY A 424 -0.53 -15.43 8.28
C GLY A 424 -0.14 -15.51 9.75
N GLU A 425 -0.61 -14.58 10.57
CA GLU A 425 -0.42 -14.68 12.02
C GLU A 425 -1.10 -15.94 12.56
N LEU A 426 -0.40 -16.67 13.42
CA LEU A 426 -0.97 -17.81 14.16
C LEU A 426 -1.99 -17.28 15.18
N PHE A 427 -3.25 -17.15 14.77
CA PHE A 427 -4.33 -16.90 15.72
C PHE A 427 -4.64 -18.20 16.49
N PRO A 428 -5.02 -18.12 17.77
CA PRO A 428 -5.36 -19.27 18.61
C PRO A 428 -6.74 -19.89 18.26
N PHE A 429 -7.13 -19.83 17.00
CA PHE A 429 -8.33 -20.50 16.48
C PHE A 429 -7.98 -21.89 15.95
N PRO A 430 -8.89 -22.86 16.00
CA PRO A 430 -8.63 -24.23 15.55
C PRO A 430 -8.37 -24.37 14.05
N GLU A 431 -8.74 -23.40 13.24
CA GLU A 431 -8.50 -23.38 11.78
C GLU A 431 -7.71 -22.12 11.42
N PRO A 432 -6.74 -22.19 10.50
CA PRO A 432 -6.01 -21.04 10.02
C PRO A 432 -6.96 -20.08 9.28
N PHE A 433 -6.79 -18.79 9.48
CA PHE A 433 -7.57 -17.75 8.82
C PHE A 433 -6.82 -17.19 7.60
N TYR A 434 -5.50 -17.19 7.65
CA TYR A 434 -4.60 -16.73 6.60
C TYR A 434 -3.62 -17.81 6.17
N PHE A 435 -3.15 -17.74 4.93
CA PHE A 435 -2.41 -18.81 4.27
C PHE A 435 -1.16 -18.30 3.56
N GLY A 436 -0.22 -19.21 3.31
CA GLY A 436 0.89 -18.96 2.38
C GLY A 436 0.33 -18.58 1.00
N ILE A 437 -0.59 -19.39 0.47
CA ILE A 437 -1.34 -19.08 -0.77
C ILE A 437 -2.84 -19.37 -0.58
N LYS A 438 -3.67 -18.44 -1.05
CA LYS A 438 -5.13 -18.58 -1.02
C LYS A 438 -5.74 -18.31 -2.38
N LEU A 439 -6.54 -19.25 -2.88
CA LEU A 439 -7.31 -19.15 -4.11
C LEU A 439 -8.80 -19.01 -3.76
N GLN A 440 -9.47 -18.02 -4.32
CA GLN A 440 -10.91 -17.83 -4.17
C GLN A 440 -11.55 -17.53 -5.52
N ASN A 441 -12.49 -18.37 -5.97
CA ASN A 441 -13.10 -18.31 -7.30
C ASN A 441 -12.04 -18.25 -8.41
N SER A 442 -10.94 -18.98 -8.29
CA SER A 442 -9.76 -18.87 -9.14
C SER A 442 -9.37 -20.23 -9.70
N GLU A 443 -9.47 -20.38 -11.01
CA GLU A 443 -9.37 -21.66 -11.70
C GLU A 443 -8.21 -21.69 -12.68
N ASN A 444 -7.77 -22.91 -13.04
CA ASN A 444 -6.74 -23.15 -14.04
C ASN A 444 -5.40 -22.46 -13.75
N ASN A 445 -5.09 -22.19 -12.50
CA ASN A 445 -3.78 -21.69 -12.11
C ASN A 445 -2.78 -22.84 -11.98
N THR A 446 -1.51 -22.56 -12.18
CA THR A 446 -0.42 -23.54 -12.11
C THR A 446 0.53 -23.14 -10.98
N ILE A 447 0.68 -24.01 -9.97
CA ILE A 447 1.42 -23.74 -8.73
C ILE A 447 2.36 -24.93 -8.47
N TYR A 448 3.67 -24.80 -8.75
CA TYR A 448 4.64 -25.87 -8.48
C TYR A 448 6.04 -25.30 -8.23
N HIS A 449 6.92 -26.11 -7.68
CA HIS A 449 8.28 -25.77 -7.30
C HIS A 449 8.37 -24.59 -6.29
N ASN A 450 7.29 -24.31 -5.55
CA ASN A 450 7.34 -23.34 -4.47
C ASN A 450 7.74 -24.03 -3.15
N ASN A 451 8.39 -23.28 -2.27
CA ASN A 451 8.65 -23.69 -0.90
C ASN A 451 7.62 -23.04 0.02
N PHE A 452 6.68 -23.80 0.56
CA PHE A 452 5.72 -23.35 1.57
C PHE A 452 6.26 -23.71 2.96
N LEU A 453 6.65 -22.68 3.74
CA LEU A 453 7.36 -22.85 5.00
C LEU A 453 6.61 -22.17 6.15
N ASP A 454 6.15 -22.95 7.11
CA ASP A 454 5.64 -22.48 8.41
C ASP A 454 4.62 -21.32 8.32
N ASN A 455 3.76 -21.35 7.30
CA ASN A 455 2.67 -20.38 7.17
C ASN A 455 1.52 -20.72 8.14
N GLY A 456 0.64 -19.79 8.44
CA GLY A 456 -0.54 -20.02 9.28
C GLY A 456 -1.38 -21.19 8.79
N GLY A 457 -1.71 -21.24 7.50
CA GLY A 457 -2.04 -22.41 6.70
C GLY A 457 -1.18 -22.40 5.46
N GLN A 458 -0.78 -23.55 4.92
CA GLN A 458 0.09 -23.55 3.74
C GLN A 458 -0.68 -23.09 2.49
N ALA A 459 -1.83 -23.71 2.22
CA ALA A 459 -2.63 -23.40 1.05
C ALA A 459 -4.13 -23.56 1.32
N GLU A 460 -4.96 -22.75 0.67
CA GLU A 460 -6.41 -22.89 0.65
C GLU A 460 -6.98 -22.61 -0.75
N ALA A 461 -7.94 -23.42 -1.18
CA ALA A 461 -8.68 -23.23 -2.41
C ALA A 461 -10.19 -23.25 -2.12
N ILE A 462 -10.89 -22.15 -2.38
CA ILE A 462 -12.33 -21.99 -2.16
C ILE A 462 -13.00 -21.72 -3.51
N SER A 463 -13.93 -22.61 -3.91
CA SER A 463 -14.60 -22.51 -5.23
C SER A 463 -13.57 -22.30 -6.36
N SER A 464 -12.49 -23.08 -6.33
CA SER A 464 -11.31 -22.89 -7.17
C SER A 464 -10.85 -24.24 -7.70
N ASP A 465 -11.50 -24.68 -8.79
CA ASP A 465 -11.29 -26.00 -9.38
C ASP A 465 -10.21 -25.95 -10.48
N ASN A 466 -9.78 -27.14 -10.95
CA ASN A 466 -8.85 -27.31 -12.07
C ASN A 466 -7.50 -26.61 -11.91
N ASN A 467 -7.07 -26.29 -10.71
CA ASN A 467 -5.72 -25.78 -10.47
C ASN A 467 -4.72 -26.93 -10.44
N LYS A 468 -3.55 -26.71 -11.02
CA LYS A 468 -2.44 -27.66 -11.01
C LYS A 468 -1.47 -27.30 -9.90
N TRP A 469 -1.25 -28.23 -8.97
CA TRP A 469 -0.33 -28.06 -7.85
C TRP A 469 0.98 -28.79 -8.01
N ASP A 470 1.17 -29.45 -9.15
CA ASP A 470 2.39 -30.14 -9.55
C ASP A 470 2.62 -30.03 -11.06
N ASN A 471 3.82 -30.35 -11.49
CA ASN A 471 4.20 -30.44 -12.91
C ASN A 471 4.35 -31.88 -13.36
N GLY A 472 3.80 -32.86 -12.60
CA GLY A 472 3.86 -34.27 -12.86
C GLY A 472 5.25 -34.89 -12.66
N TRP A 473 5.31 -36.22 -12.72
CA TRP A 473 6.57 -36.96 -12.69
C TRP A 473 7.31 -36.82 -14.04
N PRO A 474 8.62 -36.58 -14.08
CA PRO A 474 9.57 -36.55 -12.98
C PRO A 474 9.83 -35.12 -12.45
N SER A 475 9.11 -34.08 -12.84
CA SER A 475 9.38 -32.68 -12.43
C SER A 475 9.08 -32.47 -10.94
N GLY A 476 7.90 -32.85 -10.48
CA GLY A 476 7.43 -32.70 -9.11
C GLY A 476 6.49 -31.51 -8.91
N GLY A 477 6.05 -31.34 -7.68
CA GLY A 477 5.14 -30.28 -7.22
C GLY A 477 5.83 -29.26 -6.33
N ASN A 478 5.27 -29.00 -5.15
CA ASN A 478 5.78 -28.04 -4.19
C ASN A 478 6.42 -28.73 -2.98
N TYR A 479 7.25 -28.01 -2.26
CA TYR A 479 7.71 -28.40 -0.94
C TYR A 479 6.79 -27.81 0.14
N TRP A 480 6.36 -28.66 1.10
CA TRP A 480 5.45 -28.33 2.19
C TRP A 480 6.09 -28.66 3.54
N SER A 481 6.33 -27.68 4.38
CA SER A 481 7.02 -27.90 5.67
C SER A 481 6.22 -28.71 6.68
N ASP A 482 4.91 -28.76 6.53
CA ASP A 482 3.99 -29.54 7.39
C ASP A 482 3.66 -30.96 6.84
N HIS A 483 4.25 -31.33 5.70
CA HIS A 483 4.06 -32.64 5.08
C HIS A 483 5.07 -33.67 5.61
N ASN A 484 4.64 -34.95 5.61
CA ASN A 484 5.57 -36.06 5.83
C ASN A 484 6.32 -36.35 4.51
N ASN A 485 7.48 -35.72 4.35
CA ASN A 485 8.30 -35.77 3.13
C ASN A 485 9.11 -37.09 3.03
N THR A 486 8.46 -38.24 3.27
CA THR A 486 9.08 -39.57 3.10
C THR A 486 9.29 -39.87 1.63
N ASP A 487 10.51 -40.22 1.26
CA ASP A 487 10.98 -40.56 -0.08
C ASP A 487 11.69 -41.92 0.02
N VAL A 488 10.96 -43.01 -0.21
CA VAL A 488 11.46 -44.38 -0.05
C VAL A 488 12.21 -44.87 -1.27
N ASP A 489 11.79 -44.44 -2.46
CA ASP A 489 12.38 -44.84 -3.73
C ASP A 489 13.54 -43.92 -4.16
N SER A 490 13.86 -42.89 -3.38
CA SER A 490 15.01 -42.02 -3.56
C SER A 490 14.97 -41.27 -4.88
N ASP A 491 13.81 -40.74 -5.24
CA ASP A 491 13.64 -39.94 -6.46
C ASP A 491 13.54 -38.42 -6.18
N GLY A 492 13.51 -38.01 -4.89
CA GLY A 492 13.41 -36.65 -4.43
C GLY A 492 11.99 -36.09 -4.42
N ILE A 493 10.99 -36.92 -4.66
CA ILE A 493 9.57 -36.66 -4.56
C ILE A 493 9.01 -37.48 -3.38
N ALA A 494 8.13 -36.88 -2.59
CA ALA A 494 7.54 -37.61 -1.47
C ALA A 494 6.51 -38.63 -1.96
N ASP A 495 6.52 -39.85 -1.35
CA ASP A 495 5.62 -40.95 -1.71
C ASP A 495 4.15 -40.69 -1.43
N GLN A 496 3.82 -39.70 -0.63
CA GLN A 496 2.47 -39.33 -0.24
C GLN A 496 2.06 -38.02 -0.87
N VAL A 497 0.84 -37.98 -1.41
CA VAL A 497 0.28 -36.73 -1.95
C VAL A 497 0.01 -35.71 -0.85
N TYR A 498 0.07 -34.43 -1.18
CA TYR A 498 -0.34 -33.35 -0.28
C TYR A 498 -1.76 -32.90 -0.64
N GLU A 499 -2.70 -33.09 0.30
CA GLU A 499 -4.10 -32.74 0.09
C GLU A 499 -4.34 -31.27 0.47
N ILE A 500 -4.84 -30.50 -0.49
CA ILE A 500 -5.37 -29.15 -0.30
C ILE A 500 -6.89 -29.25 -0.31
N LYS A 501 -7.59 -28.52 0.53
CA LYS A 501 -9.07 -28.59 0.62
C LYS A 501 -9.74 -28.45 -0.77
N ASN A 502 -10.95 -29.00 -0.91
CA ASN A 502 -11.81 -28.87 -2.10
C ASN A 502 -11.23 -29.52 -3.39
N LEU A 503 -10.80 -30.76 -3.30
CA LEU A 503 -10.32 -31.57 -4.44
C LEU A 503 -9.05 -31.05 -5.13
N ASN A 504 -8.35 -30.09 -4.52
CA ASN A 504 -7.04 -29.70 -4.99
C ASN A 504 -5.97 -30.56 -4.31
N VAL A 505 -5.04 -31.08 -5.09
CA VAL A 505 -4.01 -32.02 -4.63
C VAL A 505 -2.69 -31.73 -5.34
N ASP A 506 -1.59 -31.70 -4.59
CA ASP A 506 -0.24 -31.88 -5.12
C ASP A 506 0.07 -33.38 -5.13
N SER A 507 0.11 -33.95 -6.32
CA SER A 507 0.28 -35.39 -6.49
C SER A 507 1.73 -35.86 -6.42
N TYR A 508 2.67 -34.91 -6.50
CA TYR A 508 4.11 -35.17 -6.52
C TYR A 508 4.88 -34.19 -5.64
N PRO A 509 4.54 -34.09 -4.33
CA PRO A 509 5.21 -33.12 -3.44
C PRO A 509 6.71 -33.36 -3.38
N LEU A 510 7.50 -32.31 -3.30
CA LEU A 510 8.96 -32.43 -3.22
C LEU A 510 9.39 -32.89 -1.83
N ALA A 511 10.33 -33.82 -1.76
CA ALA A 511 10.88 -34.33 -0.51
C ALA A 511 11.85 -33.33 0.18
N GLY A 512 12.27 -32.28 -0.54
CA GLY A 512 13.14 -31.20 -0.05
C GLY A 512 12.83 -29.86 -0.71
N MET A 513 13.43 -28.78 -0.20
CA MET A 513 13.22 -27.44 -0.77
C MET A 513 13.76 -27.32 -2.19
N PHE A 514 13.00 -26.65 -3.03
CA PHE A 514 13.37 -26.31 -4.39
C PHE A 514 14.31 -25.09 -4.42
N SER A 515 15.30 -25.15 -5.32
CA SER A 515 16.16 -24.03 -5.66
C SER A 515 16.56 -24.10 -7.14
N ALA A 516 16.84 -22.97 -7.76
CA ALA A 516 17.25 -22.87 -9.15
C ALA A 516 18.59 -22.17 -9.27
N LEU A 517 19.53 -22.81 -9.97
CA LEU A 517 20.84 -22.23 -10.30
C LEU A 517 20.88 -21.78 -11.75
N GLU A 518 21.04 -20.49 -11.97
CA GLU A 518 21.16 -19.90 -13.30
C GLU A 518 22.44 -20.33 -14.01
N THR A 519 22.31 -20.92 -15.19
CA THR A 519 23.37 -21.36 -16.08
C THR A 519 23.07 -20.91 -17.52
N PRO A 520 22.99 -19.60 -17.78
CA PRO A 520 22.39 -19.05 -18.98
C PRO A 520 22.87 -19.73 -20.28
N PRO A 521 21.96 -20.07 -21.20
CA PRO A 521 20.51 -19.80 -21.18
C PRO A 521 19.66 -20.83 -20.41
N TYR A 522 20.26 -21.75 -19.68
CA TYR A 522 19.59 -22.85 -18.97
C TYR A 522 19.59 -22.61 -17.45
N THR A 523 18.86 -23.45 -16.74
CA THR A 523 18.80 -23.47 -15.28
C THR A 523 19.02 -24.90 -14.81
N VAL A 524 19.77 -25.09 -13.72
CA VAL A 524 19.85 -26.35 -13.00
C VAL A 524 18.89 -26.29 -11.83
N GLU A 525 17.92 -27.21 -11.79
CA GLU A 525 16.97 -27.32 -10.69
C GLU A 525 17.55 -28.20 -9.59
N ILE A 526 17.34 -27.82 -8.36
CA ILE A 526 17.90 -28.50 -7.19
C ILE A 526 16.78 -28.73 -6.18
N VAL A 527 16.56 -29.98 -5.80
CA VAL A 527 15.70 -30.33 -4.66
C VAL A 527 16.60 -30.90 -3.56
N CYS A 528 16.58 -30.28 -2.39
CA CYS A 528 17.50 -30.62 -1.33
C CYS A 528 16.85 -30.44 0.06
N ASN A 529 17.05 -31.40 0.97
CA ASN A 529 16.60 -31.28 2.35
C ASN A 529 17.59 -30.52 3.26
N SER A 530 18.66 -29.99 2.69
CA SER A 530 19.68 -29.19 3.36
C SER A 530 19.52 -27.71 3.07
N THR A 531 19.92 -26.83 3.97
CA THR A 531 19.97 -25.40 3.71
C THR A 531 21.09 -25.08 2.72
N ILE A 532 20.75 -24.61 1.54
CA ILE A 532 21.70 -24.16 0.54
C ILE A 532 22.20 -22.75 0.92
N LYS A 533 23.52 -22.59 1.09
CA LYS A 533 24.16 -21.31 1.43
C LYS A 533 24.65 -20.56 0.20
N HIS A 534 25.23 -21.28 -0.75
CA HIS A 534 25.76 -20.70 -1.99
C HIS A 534 25.62 -21.71 -3.12
N MET A 535 25.39 -21.22 -4.33
CA MET A 535 25.38 -21.98 -5.57
C MET A 535 26.18 -21.23 -6.62
N ASN A 536 27.06 -21.92 -7.35
CA ASN A 536 27.84 -21.33 -8.42
C ASN A 536 27.93 -22.29 -9.61
N TYR A 537 27.88 -21.73 -10.81
CA TYR A 537 28.21 -22.43 -12.04
C TYR A 537 29.46 -21.83 -12.67
N TYR A 538 30.39 -22.67 -13.03
CA TYR A 538 31.66 -22.28 -13.68
C TYR A 538 31.66 -22.80 -15.12
N PRO A 539 31.32 -21.95 -16.12
CA PRO A 539 31.13 -22.38 -17.51
C PRO A 539 32.43 -22.83 -18.19
N THR A 540 33.60 -22.44 -17.68
CA THR A 540 34.91 -22.82 -18.24
C THR A 540 35.21 -24.31 -18.17
N ASN A 541 34.62 -25.01 -17.20
CA ASN A 541 34.82 -26.44 -16.97
C ASN A 541 33.52 -27.16 -16.63
N ASN A 542 32.38 -26.53 -16.87
CA ASN A 542 31.04 -27.03 -16.60
C ASN A 542 30.92 -27.57 -15.17
N THR A 543 31.38 -26.81 -14.18
CA THR A 543 31.31 -27.19 -12.76
C THR A 543 30.11 -26.57 -12.08
N ILE A 544 29.31 -27.37 -11.39
CA ILE A 544 28.27 -26.91 -10.46
C ILE A 544 28.83 -27.10 -9.04
N ALA A 545 28.86 -26.04 -8.26
CA ALA A 545 29.30 -26.06 -6.87
C ALA A 545 28.17 -25.56 -5.95
N ILE A 546 27.79 -26.35 -4.95
CA ILE A 546 26.72 -26.05 -4.00
C ILE A 546 27.27 -26.17 -2.60
N THR A 547 27.17 -25.13 -1.78
CA THR A 547 27.51 -25.19 -0.35
C THR A 547 26.22 -25.40 0.45
N VAL A 548 26.17 -26.49 1.18
CA VAL A 548 25.01 -26.86 2.03
C VAL A 548 25.36 -26.86 3.51
N SER A 549 24.35 -26.70 4.35
CA SER A 549 24.47 -26.87 5.82
C SER A 549 23.21 -27.54 6.35
N ASN A 550 23.28 -28.06 7.58
CA ASN A 550 22.11 -28.65 8.24
C ASN A 550 20.94 -27.67 8.25
N SER A 551 19.75 -28.13 7.91
CA SER A 551 18.49 -27.40 8.07
C SER A 551 18.06 -27.37 9.54
N THR A 552 18.32 -28.46 10.28
CA THR A 552 18.08 -28.57 11.73
C THR A 552 19.33 -29.11 12.45
N SER A 553 19.47 -28.82 13.73
CA SER A 553 20.59 -29.29 14.53
C SER A 553 20.66 -30.83 14.71
N THR A 554 19.55 -31.52 14.42
CA THR A 554 19.41 -32.99 14.55
C THR A 554 19.57 -33.72 13.23
N GLN A 555 19.67 -33.02 12.13
CA GLN A 555 19.79 -33.62 10.80
C GLN A 555 21.16 -34.27 10.62
N THR A 556 21.20 -35.57 10.37
CA THR A 556 22.42 -36.38 10.21
C THR A 556 22.72 -36.73 8.76
N HIS A 557 21.73 -36.73 7.89
CA HIS A 557 21.85 -37.05 6.48
C HIS A 557 21.16 -36.01 5.60
N GLY A 558 21.76 -35.71 4.48
CA GLY A 558 21.21 -34.89 3.44
C GLY A 558 21.07 -35.65 2.13
N PHE A 559 20.20 -35.15 1.27
CA PHE A 559 20.14 -35.55 -0.13
C PHE A 559 20.11 -34.33 -1.04
N CYS A 560 20.55 -34.53 -2.27
CA CYS A 560 20.32 -33.60 -3.37
C CYS A 560 19.82 -34.37 -4.60
N ARG A 561 18.79 -33.81 -5.23
CA ARG A 561 18.32 -34.18 -6.55
C ARG A 561 18.60 -33.03 -7.49
N LEU A 562 19.27 -33.29 -8.59
CA LEU A 562 19.64 -32.26 -9.58
C LEU A 562 19.04 -32.60 -10.94
N THR A 563 18.32 -31.64 -11.53
CA THR A 563 17.88 -31.68 -12.94
C THR A 563 18.88 -30.88 -13.77
N ILE A 564 19.63 -31.56 -14.61
CA ILE A 564 20.75 -30.99 -15.38
C ILE A 564 20.44 -31.12 -16.87
N SER A 565 20.32 -30.00 -17.59
CA SER A 565 20.23 -29.99 -19.05
C SER A 565 21.54 -30.51 -19.66
N HIS A 566 21.47 -31.33 -20.71
CA HIS A 566 22.67 -31.80 -21.45
C HIS A 566 23.42 -30.68 -22.17
N GLU A 567 22.77 -29.52 -22.36
CA GLU A 567 23.45 -28.33 -22.89
C GLU A 567 24.34 -27.65 -21.82
N VAL A 568 24.06 -27.89 -20.52
CA VAL A 568 24.92 -27.43 -19.42
C VAL A 568 26.02 -28.45 -19.16
N MET A 569 25.64 -29.74 -19.04
CA MET A 569 26.58 -30.82 -18.76
C MET A 569 26.00 -32.16 -19.17
N THR A 570 26.72 -32.90 -19.98
CA THR A 570 26.31 -34.25 -20.40
C THR A 570 26.78 -35.33 -19.43
N PRO A 571 25.97 -36.41 -19.19
CA PRO A 571 26.40 -37.54 -18.39
C PRO A 571 27.55 -38.31 -19.10
N PRO A 572 28.32 -39.17 -18.37
CA PRO A 572 28.24 -39.37 -16.93
C PRO A 572 28.88 -38.25 -16.11
N TYR A 573 28.45 -38.15 -14.84
CA TYR A 573 28.88 -37.11 -13.92
C TYR A 573 29.86 -37.65 -12.87
N ASN A 574 30.72 -36.81 -12.36
CA ASN A 574 31.49 -37.06 -11.16
C ASN A 574 30.97 -36.14 -10.05
N VAL A 575 30.35 -36.75 -9.03
CA VAL A 575 29.80 -36.04 -7.87
C VAL A 575 30.75 -36.20 -6.68
N THR A 576 31.14 -35.11 -6.08
CA THR A 576 31.96 -35.13 -4.86
C THR A 576 31.32 -34.29 -3.75
N VAL A 577 31.45 -34.74 -2.50
CA VAL A 577 31.05 -34.02 -1.30
C VAL A 577 32.29 -33.85 -0.41
N ASP A 578 32.69 -32.62 -0.14
CA ASP A 578 33.98 -32.27 0.50
C ASP A 578 35.17 -32.98 -0.17
N GLY A 579 35.17 -33.04 -1.48
CA GLY A 579 36.21 -33.65 -2.29
C GLY A 579 36.26 -35.19 -2.24
N LYS A 580 35.29 -35.86 -1.62
CA LYS A 580 35.15 -37.31 -1.62
C LYS A 580 34.11 -37.71 -2.68
N PRO A 581 34.39 -38.67 -3.56
CA PRO A 581 33.44 -39.19 -4.49
C PRO A 581 32.21 -39.76 -3.79
N VAL A 582 31.03 -39.51 -4.35
CA VAL A 582 29.75 -40.02 -3.89
C VAL A 582 29.03 -40.64 -5.08
N ASP A 583 28.49 -41.81 -4.88
CA ASP A 583 27.66 -42.50 -5.90
C ASP A 583 26.33 -41.76 -6.03
N TYR A 584 25.83 -41.67 -7.25
CA TYR A 584 24.50 -41.11 -7.56
C TYR A 584 23.65 -42.10 -8.35
N GLU A 585 22.35 -41.96 -8.21
CA GLU A 585 21.36 -42.70 -8.98
C GLU A 585 20.80 -41.80 -10.09
N ILE A 586 20.50 -42.38 -11.26
CA ILE A 586 19.81 -41.66 -12.33
C ILE A 586 18.31 -41.94 -12.14
N VAL A 587 17.60 -40.93 -11.67
CA VAL A 587 16.14 -40.99 -11.49
C VAL A 587 15.42 -40.97 -12.84
N PHE A 588 15.92 -40.10 -13.74
CA PHE A 588 15.35 -39.96 -15.08
C PHE A 588 16.42 -39.47 -16.05
N GLU A 589 16.38 -39.94 -17.28
CA GLU A 589 17.25 -39.48 -18.36
C GLU A 589 16.53 -39.53 -19.70
N ASN A 590 16.69 -38.51 -20.53
CA ASN A 590 16.27 -38.47 -21.92
C ASN A 590 17.32 -37.76 -22.79
N GLU A 591 17.00 -37.45 -24.04
CA GLU A 591 17.95 -36.80 -24.96
C GLU A 591 18.38 -35.40 -24.53
N THR A 592 17.65 -34.70 -23.63
CA THR A 592 17.83 -33.29 -23.31
C THR A 592 18.28 -33.01 -21.87
N LEU A 593 17.98 -33.91 -20.96
CA LEU A 593 18.32 -33.73 -19.54
C LEU A 593 18.49 -35.04 -18.77
N SER A 594 19.21 -34.96 -17.68
CA SER A 594 19.32 -36.02 -16.67
C SER A 594 18.89 -35.50 -15.30
N ILE A 595 18.19 -36.37 -14.54
CA ILE A 595 17.88 -36.14 -13.13
C ILE A 595 18.69 -37.12 -12.32
N ILE A 596 19.55 -36.65 -11.46
CA ILE A 596 20.39 -37.45 -10.57
C ILE A 596 20.00 -37.22 -9.11
N TYR A 597 20.11 -38.28 -8.31
CA TYR A 597 19.88 -38.27 -6.87
C TYR A 597 21.08 -38.85 -6.13
N PHE A 598 21.49 -38.22 -5.03
CA PHE A 598 22.55 -38.73 -4.16
C PHE A 598 22.35 -38.26 -2.72
N THR A 599 22.90 -39.05 -1.80
CA THR A 599 22.82 -38.76 -0.36
C THR A 599 24.22 -38.55 0.25
N TYR A 600 24.26 -37.86 1.37
CA TYR A 600 25.50 -37.58 2.10
C TYR A 600 25.30 -37.46 3.61
N GLN A 601 26.37 -37.70 4.38
CA GLN A 601 26.34 -37.40 5.82
C GLN A 601 26.47 -35.90 6.05
N HIS A 602 25.68 -35.38 6.98
CA HIS A 602 25.48 -33.95 7.14
C HIS A 602 26.56 -33.25 7.97
N SER A 603 27.02 -32.13 7.44
CA SER A 603 27.78 -31.04 8.09
C SER A 603 27.72 -29.82 7.13
N THR A 604 28.50 -28.76 7.38
CA THR A 604 28.66 -27.73 6.32
C THR A 604 29.59 -28.29 5.26
N LEU A 605 29.07 -28.55 4.06
CA LEU A 605 29.70 -29.31 3.01
C LEU A 605 29.70 -28.55 1.69
N GLU A 606 30.71 -28.80 0.86
CA GLU A 606 30.75 -28.41 -0.53
C GLU A 606 30.44 -29.61 -1.42
N ILE A 607 29.36 -29.51 -2.22
CA ILE A 607 28.96 -30.46 -3.26
C ILE A 607 29.50 -29.93 -4.57
N VAL A 608 30.22 -30.75 -5.33
CA VAL A 608 30.75 -30.40 -6.64
C VAL A 608 30.35 -31.47 -7.66
N VAL A 609 29.73 -31.01 -8.77
CA VAL A 609 29.34 -31.87 -9.89
C VAL A 609 30.08 -31.41 -11.14
N ILE A 610 30.77 -32.34 -11.79
CA ILE A 610 31.55 -32.11 -13.00
C ILE A 610 31.31 -33.22 -14.02
N PRO A 611 31.54 -32.99 -15.34
CA PRO A 611 31.55 -34.06 -16.34
C PRO A 611 32.69 -35.06 -16.08
N GLU A 612 32.48 -36.36 -16.24
CA GLU A 612 33.49 -37.38 -15.97
C GLU A 612 34.73 -37.23 -16.89
N ASN A 613 34.56 -36.76 -18.11
CA ASN A 613 35.65 -36.58 -19.06
C ASN A 613 36.63 -35.42 -18.76
N SER A 614 36.41 -34.69 -17.65
CA SER A 614 37.24 -33.57 -17.22
C SER A 614 38.39 -33.96 -16.25
N THR A 615 38.70 -35.23 -16.13
CA THR A 615 39.62 -35.82 -15.11
C THR A 615 41.07 -35.29 -15.14
N LEU A 616 41.52 -34.65 -16.20
CA LEU A 616 42.87 -34.06 -16.25
C LEU A 616 42.95 -32.66 -15.58
N MET A 617 41.83 -31.95 -15.40
CA MET A 617 41.78 -30.64 -14.74
C MET A 617 41.43 -30.70 -13.24
N THR A 618 40.84 -31.80 -12.75
CA THR A 618 40.37 -31.94 -11.37
C THR A 618 41.50 -31.94 -10.35
N MET A 619 42.68 -32.51 -10.65
CA MET A 619 43.82 -32.44 -9.72
C MET A 619 44.39 -31.02 -9.54
N THR A 620 44.32 -30.18 -10.57
CA THR A 620 44.83 -28.81 -10.51
C THR A 620 43.84 -27.85 -9.82
N LEU A 621 42.52 -28.07 -9.98
CA LEU A 621 41.47 -27.24 -9.37
C LEU A 621 41.31 -27.54 -7.88
N MET A 622 41.40 -28.81 -7.44
CA MET A 622 41.41 -29.17 -6.04
C MET A 622 42.61 -28.60 -5.28
N LEU A 623 43.77 -28.51 -5.92
CA LEU A 623 44.96 -27.87 -5.36
C LEU A 623 44.83 -26.34 -5.26
N THR A 624 44.13 -25.71 -6.18
CA THR A 624 43.95 -24.24 -6.17
C THR A 624 42.82 -23.80 -5.25
N LEU A 625 41.70 -24.55 -5.17
CA LEU A 625 40.58 -24.27 -4.23
C LEU A 625 41.02 -24.51 -2.79
N THR A 626 41.68 -25.61 -2.48
CA THR A 626 42.23 -25.85 -1.14
C THR A 626 43.31 -24.84 -0.72
N SER A 627 44.12 -24.34 -1.67
CA SER A 627 45.12 -23.30 -1.39
C SER A 627 44.49 -21.92 -1.16
N THR A 628 43.42 -21.56 -1.87
CA THR A 628 42.67 -20.31 -1.63
C THR A 628 41.88 -20.31 -0.32
N PHE A 629 41.25 -21.43 0.04
CA PHE A 629 40.58 -21.57 1.35
C PHE A 629 41.59 -21.55 2.52
N THR A 630 42.76 -22.15 2.34
CA THR A 630 43.83 -22.08 3.35
C THR A 630 44.37 -20.66 3.49
N LEU A 631 44.50 -19.92 2.38
CA LEU A 631 44.92 -18.51 2.39
C LEU A 631 43.86 -17.60 3.05
N ILE A 632 42.58 -17.82 2.79
CA ILE A 632 41.48 -17.08 3.40
C ILE A 632 41.39 -17.38 4.91
N LYS A 633 41.57 -18.65 5.34
CA LYS A 633 41.66 -19.00 6.74
C LYS A 633 42.88 -18.36 7.44
N ILE A 634 44.03 -18.30 6.77
CA ILE A 634 45.23 -17.65 7.27
C ILE A 634 45.06 -16.13 7.37
N ILE A 635 44.41 -15.50 6.38
CA ILE A 635 44.11 -14.06 6.41
C ILE A 635 43.09 -13.72 7.49
N LYS A 636 42.04 -14.53 7.68
CA LYS A 636 41.09 -14.35 8.79
C LYS A 636 41.75 -14.53 10.15
N LYS A 637 42.66 -15.52 10.31
CA LYS A 637 43.40 -15.76 11.57
C LYS A 637 44.39 -14.65 11.89
N LYS A 638 44.97 -13.98 10.90
CA LYS A 638 45.84 -12.80 11.08
C LYS A 638 45.07 -11.52 11.44
N ARG A 639 43.80 -11.38 11.02
CA ARG A 639 42.95 -10.23 11.41
C ARG A 639 42.39 -10.32 12.83
N THR A 640 42.39 -11.49 13.46
CA THR A 640 41.94 -11.69 14.85
C THR A 640 43.07 -11.68 15.88
N GLN A 641 44.33 -11.47 15.45
CA GLN A 641 45.51 -11.46 16.35
C GLN A 641 46.25 -10.11 16.42
N ASN A 642 45.70 -9.03 15.86
CA ASN A 642 46.20 -7.68 16.17
C ASN A 642 45.07 -6.86 16.80
N PRO A 643 45.27 -6.32 18.01
CA PRO A 643 44.31 -5.55 18.78
C PRO A 643 43.97 -4.21 18.14
#